data_a9d899fb95e3caeafaebc0125fde4581
#
_entry.id   a9d899fb95e3caeafaebc0125fde4581
#
_cell.length_a   1.000
_cell.length_b   1.000
_cell.length_c   1.000
_cell.angle_alpha   90.00
_cell.angle_beta   90.00
_cell.angle_gamma   90.00
#
_symmetry.space_group_name_H-M   'P 1'
#
loop_
_entity.id
_entity.type
_entity.pdbx_description
1 polymer ?
#
loop_
_entity_poly.entity_id
_entity_poly.type
_entity_poly.pdbx_seq_one_letter_code
_entity_poly.pdbx_strand_id
1 'polypeptide(L)'
;MGSVGMGLGGENRDIAVLCAMRINRTGYLQRAAAVLLLSTASHACFAQSATPGSTIVLDPIVVEARREPAARAPRIRSSSPTSRPSSTSTSSSSSAPAPAPAAAPSQVPATVEERFNVLPGGVALVPQREFPETANLTVSKALSSVPGVVVQDFFGGNDQPRIQIRGSGLQQNPVERGILMLQNGLPMNRADGSYIVGFANPRQAESIEVYRGYMANRLGATVLGGALNFVSPTGSTQPGVQMMLSGGSFGQIGGVGQAGFKKDNVDGLIEFDVNRRDGFRVYNESERVSVSGNVGVKLSDDVSTRFFAGYTDLGFDVAGPLTKSAMYADPTQVHGGPRVVGGVSVDPGPNVLRDLPRREASQFLIGSRTTATFDAHLIDVAVGYSYTDDMFRFPISSGVRTTVGGDFTGLVRYAYNPAEALLPLFETTAQVTTGSADRANYNNQAGLTGTKFGESELSATTVALYSGLNIPILQKFTLSPAISYAYAVRDNDDTYHLPTRPTIAYNPTNPTMLLPNGAVPTQSTSYARTYDGWTPSLALSYRPDDIHTVFAALSRSFEPPTHDDLLATVNGTPNSSPGRPNPAQPFAPFAAFTTPDLKAQTATTIEGGWRGRLQRFSWDAVVYYSWVDNELLSLRDSTGASIGAINADKTTHFGIELRLGAKLTDRLSGRVAYTYQDFRFDNDPLRGNNQLAGAPPHLIYAQLQYQATEAWMVQTAVRWSPASVPVDNMNTLFADPYAVVDLRTEYRIDKTFRVFGEITNLFNKTYASSTLIVDQARPDQAAFLPGDGRGFYAGIRAAF
;
A
#
# COMPACT_ATOMS: atom_id res chain seq x y z
N MET A 1 -26.86 51.93 -46.06
CA MET A 1 -25.44 51.77 -46.38
C MET A 1 -24.78 51.54 -45.01
N GLY A 2 -24.41 50.48 -44.60
CA GLY A 2 -23.78 49.31 -45.18
C GLY A 2 -22.78 48.80 -44.16
N SER A 3 -22.69 47.65 -43.96
CA SER A 3 -21.69 46.64 -43.70
C SER A 3 -21.89 45.82 -42.43
N VAL A 4 -22.31 44.61 -42.72
CA VAL A 4 -22.32 43.45 -41.84
C VAL A 4 -20.89 42.97 -41.77
N GLY A 5 -20.31 42.87 -40.57
CA GLY A 5 -19.06 42.20 -40.29
C GLY A 5 -19.33 40.93 -39.50
N MET A 6 -19.26 39.75 -40.14
CA MET A 6 -19.24 38.45 -39.47
C MET A 6 -17.89 38.27 -38.75
N GLY A 7 -17.91 38.11 -37.48
CA GLY A 7 -16.79 37.68 -36.66
C GLY A 7 -16.82 36.17 -36.46
N LEU A 8 -16.12 35.39 -37.26
CA LEU A 8 -15.72 34.02 -37.02
C LEU A 8 -14.50 34.04 -36.09
N GLY A 9 -14.62 33.63 -34.87
CA GLY A 9 -13.48 33.63 -33.95
C GLY A 9 -13.72 33.04 -32.56
N GLY A 10 -14.36 31.88 -32.49
CA GLY A 10 -14.55 31.20 -31.18
C GLY A 10 -14.04 29.74 -31.07
N GLU A 11 -13.95 29.03 -32.14
CA GLU A 11 -13.70 27.58 -32.09
C GLU A 11 -12.24 27.16 -32.20
N ASN A 12 -11.30 28.06 -32.57
CA ASN A 12 -9.89 27.69 -32.72
C ASN A 12 -9.01 27.90 -31.49
N ARG A 13 -9.52 28.52 -30.39
CA ARG A 13 -8.73 28.68 -29.15
C ARG A 13 -8.79 27.44 -28.27
N ASP A 14 -9.91 26.73 -28.20
CA ASP A 14 -10.09 25.57 -27.34
C ASP A 14 -9.38 24.32 -27.92
N ILE A 15 -9.32 24.21 -29.24
CA ILE A 15 -8.52 23.15 -29.90
C ILE A 15 -7.01 23.39 -29.72
N ALA A 16 -6.56 24.65 -29.70
CA ALA A 16 -5.16 24.99 -29.46
C ALA A 16 -4.72 24.73 -28.02
N VAL A 17 -5.59 24.95 -27.02
CA VAL A 17 -5.32 24.65 -25.61
C VAL A 17 -5.31 23.14 -25.37
N LEU A 18 -6.23 22.37 -25.95
CA LEU A 18 -6.23 20.90 -25.88
C LEU A 18 -5.02 20.27 -26.61
N CYS A 19 -4.60 20.82 -27.76
CA CYS A 19 -3.35 20.42 -28.42
C CYS A 19 -2.10 20.85 -27.65
N ALA A 20 -2.07 22.00 -27.01
CA ALA A 20 -0.95 22.46 -26.20
C ALA A 20 -0.80 21.65 -24.90
N MET A 21 -1.90 21.24 -24.25
CA MET A 21 -1.87 20.30 -23.12
C MET A 21 -1.46 18.89 -23.56
N ARG A 22 -1.91 18.39 -24.73
CA ARG A 22 -1.45 17.11 -25.28
C ARG A 22 0.04 17.13 -25.67
N ILE A 23 0.56 18.22 -26.21
CA ILE A 23 1.97 18.35 -26.59
C ILE A 23 2.90 18.39 -25.36
N ASN A 24 2.44 18.98 -24.24
CA ASN A 24 3.23 18.95 -22.99
C ASN A 24 3.32 17.53 -22.39
N ARG A 25 2.27 16.70 -22.51
CA ARG A 25 2.24 15.32 -21.98
C ARG A 25 3.13 14.35 -22.76
N THR A 26 3.15 14.44 -24.10
CA THR A 26 4.10 13.67 -24.92
C THR A 26 5.55 14.09 -24.69
N GLY A 27 5.81 15.32 -24.23
CA GLY A 27 7.15 15.82 -23.91
C GLY A 27 7.82 15.10 -22.73
N TYR A 28 7.07 14.58 -21.76
CA TYR A 28 7.63 13.83 -20.62
C TYR A 28 8.12 12.43 -21.05
N LEU A 29 7.32 11.70 -21.84
CA LEU A 29 7.75 10.40 -22.38
C LEU A 29 8.94 10.54 -23.33
N GLN A 30 9.01 11.61 -24.12
CA GLN A 30 10.18 11.90 -24.97
C GLN A 30 11.40 12.33 -24.13
N ARG A 31 11.23 13.03 -23.02
CA ARG A 31 12.32 13.36 -22.09
C ARG A 31 12.78 12.15 -21.28
N ALA A 32 11.87 11.28 -20.85
CA ALA A 32 12.22 10.02 -20.19
C ALA A 32 12.94 9.06 -21.16
N ALA A 33 12.49 8.97 -22.41
CA ALA A 33 13.17 8.20 -23.46
C ALA A 33 14.54 8.80 -23.83
N ALA A 34 14.70 10.13 -23.80
CA ALA A 34 15.98 10.80 -24.05
C ALA A 34 16.98 10.58 -22.90
N VAL A 35 16.52 10.53 -21.64
CA VAL A 35 17.37 10.18 -20.48
C VAL A 35 17.80 8.72 -20.56
N LEU A 36 16.93 7.81 -21.03
CA LEU A 36 17.26 6.40 -21.28
C LEU A 36 18.32 6.23 -22.36
N LEU A 37 18.21 6.98 -23.47
CA LEU A 37 19.16 6.95 -24.58
C LEU A 37 20.49 7.62 -24.20
N LEU A 38 20.48 8.67 -23.38
CA LEU A 38 21.69 9.33 -22.90
C LEU A 38 22.47 8.49 -21.88
N SER A 39 21.79 7.69 -21.06
CA SER A 39 22.47 6.76 -20.14
C SER A 39 23.13 5.59 -20.87
N THR A 40 22.55 5.10 -21.97
CA THR A 40 23.18 4.08 -22.81
C THR A 40 24.35 4.62 -23.65
N ALA A 41 24.28 5.90 -24.10
CA ALA A 41 25.35 6.54 -24.86
C ALA A 41 26.59 6.85 -23.99
N SER A 42 26.42 7.18 -22.68
CA SER A 42 27.54 7.42 -21.77
C SER A 42 28.31 6.14 -21.43
N HIS A 43 27.72 4.97 -21.44
CA HIS A 43 28.41 3.70 -21.25
C HIS A 43 29.22 3.28 -22.51
N ALA A 44 28.75 3.62 -23.69
CA ALA A 44 29.50 3.36 -24.90
C ALA A 44 30.75 4.25 -25.05
N CYS A 45 30.77 5.45 -24.47
CA CYS A 45 31.96 6.33 -24.47
C CYS A 45 33.05 5.89 -23.47
N PHE A 46 32.72 5.18 -22.39
CA PHE A 46 33.72 4.66 -21.45
C PHE A 46 34.36 3.34 -21.90
N ALA A 47 33.77 2.64 -22.87
CA ALA A 47 34.34 1.40 -23.43
C ALA A 47 35.44 1.60 -24.47
N GLN A 48 35.71 2.83 -24.94
CA GLN A 48 36.70 3.10 -26.00
C GLN A 48 38.09 3.59 -25.53
N SER A 49 38.40 3.60 -24.23
CA SER A 49 39.71 4.04 -23.73
C SER A 49 40.46 2.95 -22.92
N ALA A 50 40.28 1.68 -23.23
CA ALA A 50 41.11 0.60 -22.69
C ALA A 50 42.05 0.05 -23.75
N THR A 51 43.33 0.35 -23.64
CA THR A 51 44.44 -0.22 -24.40
C THR A 51 44.56 -1.73 -24.18
N PRO A 52 44.84 -2.57 -25.18
CA PRO A 52 44.87 -4.01 -25.04
C PRO A 52 46.16 -4.47 -24.36
N GLY A 53 46.02 -5.03 -23.17
CA GLY A 53 47.16 -5.64 -22.47
C GLY A 53 46.77 -6.20 -21.09
N SER A 54 46.28 -7.40 -21.08
CA SER A 54 46.26 -8.45 -20.07
C SER A 54 44.88 -9.06 -19.89
N THR A 55 44.73 -10.27 -20.36
CA THR A 55 43.60 -11.16 -20.16
C THR A 55 43.59 -11.58 -18.70
N ILE A 56 42.67 -11.00 -17.92
CA ILE A 56 42.31 -11.57 -16.60
C ILE A 56 41.18 -12.55 -16.86
N VAL A 57 41.45 -13.83 -16.84
CA VAL A 57 40.50 -14.92 -16.82
C VAL A 57 39.86 -14.91 -15.43
N LEU A 58 38.62 -14.51 -15.32
CA LEU A 58 37.81 -14.69 -14.11
C LEU A 58 37.31 -16.14 -14.09
N ASP A 59 37.69 -16.88 -13.06
CA ASP A 59 37.19 -18.23 -12.82
C ASP A 59 35.65 -18.22 -12.65
N PRO A 60 34.94 -19.22 -13.18
CA PRO A 60 33.48 -19.31 -13.02
C PRO A 60 33.16 -19.61 -11.56
N ILE A 61 32.21 -18.83 -10.98
CA ILE A 61 31.62 -19.11 -9.67
C ILE A 61 30.81 -20.42 -9.83
N VAL A 62 31.39 -21.52 -9.42
CA VAL A 62 30.70 -22.82 -9.29
C VAL A 62 29.90 -22.76 -7.99
N VAL A 63 28.58 -22.71 -8.07
CA VAL A 63 27.70 -22.98 -6.94
C VAL A 63 27.70 -24.51 -6.72
N GLU A 64 28.59 -24.99 -5.89
CA GLU A 64 28.57 -26.40 -5.43
C GLU A 64 27.37 -26.63 -4.52
N ALA A 65 26.37 -27.34 -5.03
CA ALA A 65 25.36 -27.98 -4.23
C ALA A 65 26.02 -29.06 -3.38
N ARG A 66 26.16 -28.83 -2.09
CA ARG A 66 26.69 -29.78 -1.10
C ARG A 66 25.81 -31.03 -1.10
N ARG A 67 26.30 -32.12 -1.72
CA ARG A 67 25.73 -33.46 -1.57
C ARG A 67 26.18 -34.00 -0.21
N GLU A 68 25.26 -34.33 0.66
CA GLU A 68 25.50 -35.12 1.85
C GLU A 68 25.89 -36.55 1.46
N PRO A 69 26.89 -37.15 2.13
CA PRO A 69 27.27 -38.58 1.88
C PRO A 69 26.25 -39.50 2.54
N ALA A 70 25.78 -40.47 1.77
CA ALA A 70 24.91 -41.54 2.23
C ALA A 70 25.60 -42.39 3.34
N ALA A 71 24.87 -42.59 4.43
CA ALA A 71 25.26 -43.44 5.54
C ALA A 71 25.39 -44.91 5.09
N ARG A 72 26.56 -45.50 5.26
CA ARG A 72 26.81 -46.97 5.15
C ARG A 72 26.48 -47.64 6.47
N ALA A 73 25.67 -48.67 6.44
CA ALA A 73 25.32 -49.56 7.53
C ALA A 73 26.50 -50.31 8.10
N PRO A 74 26.53 -50.67 9.40
CA PRO A 74 27.64 -51.35 10.07
C PRO A 74 27.61 -52.85 9.82
N ARG A 75 28.75 -53.42 9.43
CA ARG A 75 28.97 -54.86 9.48
C ARG A 75 29.57 -55.25 10.84
N ILE A 76 28.89 -56.12 11.53
CA ILE A 76 29.34 -56.84 12.72
C ILE A 76 30.41 -57.86 12.35
N ARG A 77 31.58 -57.94 13.04
CA ARG A 77 32.33 -59.16 13.29
C ARG A 77 33.09 -59.11 14.62
N SER A 78 32.84 -60.13 15.34
CA SER A 78 33.34 -60.51 16.67
C SER A 78 34.81 -60.88 16.70
N SER A 79 35.48 -60.67 17.81
CA SER A 79 36.19 -61.65 18.69
C SER A 79 37.34 -61.02 19.43
N SER A 80 37.31 -61.20 20.73
CA SER A 80 38.39 -61.01 21.73
C SER A 80 39.35 -62.25 21.72
N PRO A 81 40.39 -62.41 22.63
CA PRO A 81 41.05 -61.52 23.61
C PRO A 81 42.58 -61.68 23.65
N THR A 82 43.21 -60.98 24.55
CA THR A 82 44.32 -61.41 25.39
C THR A 82 45.56 -60.53 25.54
N SER A 83 45.81 -60.24 26.83
CA SER A 83 47.07 -60.17 27.60
C SER A 83 47.91 -58.89 27.69
N ARG A 84 48.05 -58.46 28.91
CA ARG A 84 49.00 -57.53 29.53
C ARG A 84 50.42 -58.25 29.56
N PRO A 85 51.58 -57.58 29.74
CA PRO A 85 51.84 -56.90 31.01
C PRO A 85 52.69 -55.62 30.97
N SER A 86 52.73 -55.04 32.14
CA SER A 86 53.38 -53.87 32.69
C SER A 86 54.85 -53.63 32.42
N SER A 87 55.35 -52.39 32.35
CA SER A 87 56.50 -51.93 33.04
C SER A 87 56.57 -50.43 33.25
N THR A 88 56.87 -50.04 34.44
CA THR A 88 57.10 -48.72 35.06
C THR A 88 58.31 -47.99 34.46
N SER A 89 58.25 -46.64 34.31
CA SER A 89 59.33 -45.77 34.84
C SER A 89 58.92 -44.20 34.65
N THR A 90 58.96 -43.61 35.81
CA THR A 90 59.38 -42.24 36.21
C THR A 90 59.41 -41.02 35.25
N SER A 91 58.67 -40.06 35.68
CA SER A 91 58.83 -38.59 35.80
C SER A 91 59.67 -37.77 34.83
N SER A 92 59.10 -36.76 34.24
CA SER A 92 59.55 -35.38 34.33
C SER A 92 58.43 -34.38 33.92
N SER A 93 58.14 -33.44 34.77
CA SER A 93 57.22 -32.37 34.63
C SER A 93 57.69 -31.34 33.58
N SER A 94 56.87 -31.10 32.53
CA SER A 94 56.94 -29.83 31.84
C SER A 94 55.47 -29.36 31.64
N SER A 95 55.10 -28.28 32.29
CA SER A 95 53.84 -27.60 32.21
C SER A 95 53.67 -27.05 30.79
N ALA A 96 52.78 -27.66 30.01
CA ALA A 96 52.26 -27.09 28.80
C ALA A 96 51.20 -25.98 29.16
N PRO A 97 51.16 -24.84 28.45
CA PRO A 97 50.13 -23.85 28.68
C PRO A 97 48.74 -24.42 28.32
N ALA A 98 47.72 -24.07 29.13
CA ALA A 98 46.35 -24.43 28.90
C ALA A 98 45.93 -23.95 27.48
N PRO A 99 45.15 -24.72 26.71
CA PRO A 99 44.61 -24.28 25.45
C PRO A 99 43.71 -23.06 25.71
N ALA A 100 43.92 -22.01 24.94
CA ALA A 100 43.03 -20.84 24.92
C ALA A 100 41.60 -21.32 24.69
N PRO A 101 40.59 -20.71 25.33
CA PRO A 101 39.18 -21.05 25.06
C PRO A 101 38.93 -20.92 23.56
N ALA A 102 38.35 -21.96 22.96
CA ALA A 102 37.93 -21.94 21.56
C ALA A 102 37.08 -20.72 21.34
N ALA A 103 37.46 -19.90 20.36
CA ALA A 103 36.65 -18.75 19.95
C ALA A 103 35.24 -19.25 19.66
N ALA A 104 34.24 -18.63 20.29
CA ALA A 104 32.85 -18.92 20.03
C ALA A 104 32.60 -18.80 18.51
N PRO A 105 31.84 -19.71 17.89
CA PRO A 105 31.55 -19.62 16.47
C PRO A 105 30.90 -18.25 16.20
N SER A 106 31.46 -17.46 15.27
CA SER A 106 30.88 -16.19 14.81
C SER A 106 29.51 -16.50 14.27
N GLN A 107 28.46 -16.09 15.01
CA GLN A 107 27.09 -16.28 14.56
C GLN A 107 26.86 -15.37 13.36
N VAL A 108 26.40 -15.94 12.24
CA VAL A 108 25.92 -15.18 11.09
C VAL A 108 24.73 -14.34 11.56
N PRO A 109 24.69 -13.01 11.28
CA PRO A 109 23.56 -12.17 11.69
C PRO A 109 22.22 -12.74 11.21
N ALA A 110 21.20 -12.75 12.09
CA ALA A 110 19.88 -13.26 11.78
C ALA A 110 19.27 -12.52 10.58
N THR A 111 18.74 -13.24 9.64
CA THR A 111 18.06 -12.69 8.46
C THR A 111 16.76 -11.97 8.87
N VAL A 112 16.30 -11.04 8.06
CA VAL A 112 15.00 -10.35 8.28
C VAL A 112 13.87 -11.38 8.37
N GLU A 113 13.92 -12.44 7.56
CA GLU A 113 12.91 -13.50 7.53
C GLU A 113 12.86 -14.29 8.86
N GLU A 114 14.01 -14.59 9.46
CA GLU A 114 14.09 -15.25 10.78
C GLU A 114 13.51 -14.37 11.89
N ARG A 115 13.78 -13.06 11.85
CA ARG A 115 13.20 -12.10 12.82
C ARG A 115 11.68 -12.05 12.70
N PHE A 116 11.12 -11.99 11.47
CA PHE A 116 9.67 -12.01 11.26
C PHE A 116 9.01 -13.29 11.79
N ASN A 117 9.70 -14.44 11.70
CA ASN A 117 9.16 -15.70 12.18
C ASN A 117 8.98 -15.76 13.70
N VAL A 118 9.69 -14.94 14.48
CA VAL A 118 9.62 -14.97 15.96
C VAL A 118 8.81 -13.82 16.55
N LEU A 119 8.37 -12.85 15.76
CA LEU A 119 7.56 -11.74 16.24
C LEU A 119 6.19 -12.22 16.75
N PRO A 120 5.76 -11.82 17.98
CA PRO A 120 4.52 -12.32 18.58
C PRO A 120 3.28 -11.55 18.13
N GLY A 121 2.94 -11.56 16.86
CA GLY A 121 1.77 -10.85 16.33
C GLY A 121 1.60 -11.05 14.84
N GLY A 122 0.58 -10.43 14.26
CA GLY A 122 0.29 -10.50 12.83
C GLY A 122 1.35 -9.77 12.00
N VAL A 123 2.31 -10.48 11.41
CA VAL A 123 3.33 -9.91 10.51
C VAL A 123 3.51 -10.78 9.27
N ALA A 124 3.98 -10.20 8.16
CA ALA A 124 4.39 -10.93 6.97
C ALA A 124 5.52 -10.20 6.25
N LEU A 125 6.46 -10.95 5.69
CA LEU A 125 7.48 -10.46 4.77
C LEU A 125 7.15 -10.98 3.37
N VAL A 126 7.07 -10.07 2.39
CA VAL A 126 6.86 -10.41 0.97
C VAL A 126 8.09 -9.96 0.20
N PRO A 127 9.07 -10.85 -0.03
CA PRO A 127 10.27 -10.50 -0.80
C PRO A 127 9.94 -10.38 -2.29
N GLN A 128 10.74 -9.61 -3.03
CA GLN A 128 10.55 -9.35 -4.47
C GLN A 128 10.42 -10.64 -5.30
N ARG A 129 11.12 -11.71 -4.94
CA ARG A 129 11.02 -13.03 -5.59
C ARG A 129 9.61 -13.66 -5.52
N GLU A 130 8.75 -13.17 -4.65
CA GLU A 130 7.36 -13.59 -4.52
C GLU A 130 6.39 -12.71 -5.31
N PHE A 131 6.84 -11.56 -5.82
CA PHE A 131 6.02 -10.71 -6.68
C PHE A 131 5.78 -11.41 -8.01
N PRO A 132 4.58 -11.29 -8.58
CA PRO A 132 4.33 -11.82 -9.91
C PRO A 132 5.11 -11.03 -10.97
N GLU A 133 5.77 -11.71 -11.91
CA GLU A 133 6.29 -11.06 -13.10
C GLU A 133 5.10 -10.70 -14.02
N THR A 134 4.82 -9.43 -14.18
CA THR A 134 3.59 -8.91 -14.82
C THR A 134 3.89 -7.57 -15.51
N ALA A 135 3.12 -7.24 -16.55
CA ALA A 135 3.23 -5.93 -17.22
C ALA A 135 2.85 -4.77 -16.29
N ASN A 136 1.88 -4.97 -15.41
CA ASN A 136 1.44 -3.98 -14.43
C ASN A 136 1.45 -4.58 -13.02
N LEU A 137 2.52 -4.33 -12.26
CA LEU A 137 2.63 -4.73 -10.85
C LEU A 137 2.03 -3.64 -9.97
N THR A 138 0.84 -3.90 -9.44
CA THR A 138 0.14 -3.03 -8.49
C THR A 138 0.37 -3.49 -7.05
N VAL A 139 0.05 -2.64 -6.07
CA VAL A 139 0.04 -3.00 -4.64
C VAL A 139 -0.91 -4.18 -4.39
N SER A 140 -2.07 -4.22 -5.08
CA SER A 140 -3.02 -5.33 -5.03
C SER A 140 -2.39 -6.66 -5.43
N LYS A 141 -1.64 -6.70 -6.55
CA LYS A 141 -0.96 -7.91 -7.02
C LYS A 141 0.20 -8.32 -6.09
N ALA A 142 0.98 -7.37 -5.59
CA ALA A 142 2.11 -7.64 -4.72
C ALA A 142 1.68 -8.22 -3.35
N LEU A 143 0.56 -7.73 -2.79
CA LEU A 143 0.06 -8.12 -1.47
C LEU A 143 -1.03 -9.20 -1.53
N SER A 144 -1.43 -9.70 -2.69
CA SER A 144 -2.51 -10.68 -2.87
C SER A 144 -2.34 -11.97 -2.04
N SER A 145 -1.09 -12.36 -1.72
CA SER A 145 -0.79 -13.54 -0.92
C SER A 145 -0.64 -13.27 0.59
N VAL A 146 -0.99 -12.06 1.06
CA VAL A 146 -0.92 -11.68 2.48
C VAL A 146 -2.31 -11.68 3.08
N PRO A 147 -2.65 -12.64 3.95
CA PRO A 147 -3.97 -12.66 4.59
C PRO A 147 -4.12 -11.49 5.56
N GLY A 148 -5.36 -11.00 5.73
CA GLY A 148 -5.67 -9.84 6.59
C GLY A 148 -5.36 -8.48 5.96
N VAL A 149 -4.70 -8.44 4.79
CA VAL A 149 -4.53 -7.24 3.96
C VAL A 149 -5.43 -7.38 2.73
N VAL A 150 -6.50 -6.60 2.68
CA VAL A 150 -7.45 -6.63 1.58
C VAL A 150 -7.24 -5.40 0.72
N VAL A 151 -6.80 -5.62 -0.53
CA VAL A 151 -6.57 -4.55 -1.51
C VAL A 151 -7.56 -4.71 -2.64
N GLN A 152 -8.47 -3.76 -2.78
CA GLN A 152 -9.51 -3.74 -3.79
C GLN A 152 -9.19 -2.69 -4.85
N ASP A 153 -9.10 -3.11 -6.10
CA ASP A 153 -8.90 -2.19 -7.22
C ASP A 153 -10.13 -1.27 -7.33
N PHE A 154 -9.94 0.03 -7.05
CA PHE A 154 -11.03 0.99 -6.95
C PHE A 154 -11.22 1.78 -8.25
N PHE A 155 -10.13 2.26 -8.85
CA PHE A 155 -10.16 3.05 -10.08
C PHE A 155 -9.59 2.31 -11.31
N GLY A 156 -8.84 1.23 -11.09
CA GLY A 156 -8.14 0.43 -12.11
C GLY A 156 -6.72 0.95 -12.41
N GLY A 157 -5.82 0.07 -12.79
CA GLY A 157 -4.46 0.46 -13.22
C GLY A 157 -3.44 0.70 -12.12
N ASN A 158 -2.71 1.81 -12.21
CA ASN A 158 -1.65 2.22 -11.27
C ASN A 158 -2.14 3.22 -10.22
N ASP A 159 -3.43 3.35 -10.13
CA ASP A 159 -4.12 4.33 -9.35
C ASP A 159 -4.23 3.93 -7.86
N GLN A 160 -5.20 4.48 -7.21
CA GLN A 160 -5.42 4.40 -5.79
C GLN A 160 -6.40 3.26 -5.45
N PRO A 161 -5.91 2.05 -5.11
CA PRO A 161 -6.78 1.00 -4.60
C PRO A 161 -7.24 1.34 -3.19
N ARG A 162 -8.37 0.78 -2.76
CA ARG A 162 -8.74 0.75 -1.35
C ARG A 162 -7.91 -0.32 -0.65
N ILE A 163 -7.15 0.06 0.38
CA ILE A 163 -6.46 -0.88 1.26
C ILE A 163 -7.16 -0.91 2.61
N GLN A 164 -7.40 -2.09 3.13
CA GLN A 164 -7.88 -2.30 4.48
C GLN A 164 -7.04 -3.38 5.17
N ILE A 165 -6.73 -3.16 6.43
CA ILE A 165 -6.10 -4.13 7.32
C ILE A 165 -6.99 -4.26 8.56
N ARG A 166 -7.59 -5.46 8.78
CA ARG A 166 -8.46 -5.75 9.94
C ARG A 166 -9.62 -4.75 10.11
N GLY A 167 -10.17 -4.23 9.01
CA GLY A 167 -11.28 -3.28 9.00
C GLY A 167 -10.88 -1.80 8.97
N SER A 168 -9.67 -1.44 9.38
CA SER A 168 -9.19 -0.07 9.26
C SER A 168 -9.05 0.32 7.79
N GLY A 169 -9.52 1.50 7.42
CA GLY A 169 -9.59 1.97 6.03
C GLY A 169 -10.84 1.51 5.26
N LEU A 170 -11.77 0.78 5.90
CA LEU A 170 -12.88 0.12 5.22
C LEU A 170 -13.87 1.07 4.55
N GLN A 171 -14.35 2.10 5.24
CA GLN A 171 -15.41 2.99 4.75
C GLN A 171 -14.88 4.32 4.19
N GLN A 172 -13.72 4.30 3.58
CA GLN A 172 -13.11 5.47 2.96
C GLN A 172 -13.39 5.51 1.46
N ASN A 173 -13.79 6.67 0.96
CA ASN A 173 -14.07 6.93 -0.45
C ASN A 173 -13.75 8.40 -0.79
N PRO A 174 -12.64 8.73 -1.34
CA PRO A 174 -11.32 8.14 -1.52
C PRO A 174 -10.28 8.65 -0.50
N VAL A 175 -10.67 8.85 0.74
CA VAL A 175 -9.78 9.28 1.82
C VAL A 175 -9.06 8.06 2.36
N GLU A 176 -7.75 8.10 2.43
CA GLU A 176 -6.95 7.03 2.98
C GLU A 176 -6.42 7.40 4.35
N ARG A 177 -6.79 6.61 5.34
CA ARG A 177 -6.28 6.62 6.71
C ARG A 177 -6.20 5.20 7.26
N GLY A 178 -5.72 5.05 8.47
CA GLY A 178 -5.76 3.78 9.20
C GLY A 178 -4.61 2.82 8.91
N ILE A 179 -3.68 3.19 8.02
CA ILE A 179 -2.49 2.41 7.70
C ILE A 179 -1.28 3.36 7.64
N LEU A 180 -0.19 2.98 8.29
CA LEU A 180 1.09 3.66 8.15
C LEU A 180 1.83 3.10 6.93
N MET A 181 1.95 3.92 5.87
CA MET A 181 2.72 3.61 4.67
C MET A 181 4.14 4.12 4.84
N LEU A 182 5.12 3.25 4.70
CA LEU A 182 6.53 3.59 4.88
C LEU A 182 7.33 3.24 3.62
N GLN A 183 8.32 4.06 3.31
CA GLN A 183 9.41 3.73 2.41
C GLN A 183 10.74 3.77 3.19
N ASN A 184 11.42 2.62 3.30
CA ASN A 184 12.66 2.47 4.07
C ASN A 184 12.52 2.88 5.54
N GLY A 185 11.32 2.73 6.13
CA GLY A 185 11.00 3.13 7.49
C GLY A 185 10.67 4.62 7.68
N LEU A 186 10.62 5.41 6.60
CA LEU A 186 10.17 6.81 6.61
C LEU A 186 8.71 6.90 6.14
N PRO A 187 7.82 7.62 6.84
CA PRO A 187 6.43 7.78 6.45
C PRO A 187 6.26 8.43 5.07
N MET A 188 5.39 7.84 4.27
CA MET A 188 4.82 8.42 3.05
C MET A 188 3.51 9.16 3.35
N ASN A 189 2.96 8.92 4.56
CA ASN A 189 1.78 9.63 5.06
C ASN A 189 2.13 11.09 5.34
N ARG A 190 1.13 11.95 5.20
CA ARG A 190 1.17 13.32 5.72
C ARG A 190 1.16 13.31 7.25
N ALA A 191 1.46 14.46 7.85
CA ALA A 191 1.51 14.60 9.31
C ALA A 191 0.14 14.35 9.99
N ASP A 192 -0.98 14.49 9.27
CA ASP A 192 -2.32 14.16 9.76
C ASP A 192 -2.67 12.67 9.67
N GLY A 193 -1.80 11.83 9.11
CA GLY A 193 -1.99 10.39 8.95
C GLY A 193 -2.59 9.98 7.60
N SER A 194 -3.05 10.92 6.77
CA SER A 194 -3.56 10.64 5.42
C SER A 194 -2.43 10.23 4.46
N TYR A 195 -2.75 9.43 3.43
CA TYR A 195 -1.78 8.97 2.44
C TYR A 195 -2.41 8.79 1.06
N ILE A 196 -1.59 8.64 0.02
CA ILE A 196 -1.98 8.29 -1.34
C ILE A 196 -1.30 6.98 -1.71
N VAL A 197 -2.06 5.89 -1.84
CA VAL A 197 -1.52 4.54 -2.12
C VAL A 197 -0.72 4.50 -3.42
N GLY A 198 -1.14 5.25 -4.43
CA GLY A 198 -0.49 5.29 -5.75
C GLY A 198 0.97 5.73 -5.73
N PHE A 199 1.44 6.37 -4.67
CA PHE A 199 2.86 6.71 -4.50
C PHE A 199 3.72 5.50 -4.11
N ALA A 200 3.13 4.47 -3.51
CA ALA A 200 3.83 3.23 -3.21
C ALA A 200 4.02 2.39 -4.47
N ASN A 201 5.28 2.19 -4.88
CA ASN A 201 5.61 1.42 -6.06
C ASN A 201 6.26 0.07 -5.70
N PRO A 202 5.53 -1.07 -5.81
CA PRO A 202 6.11 -2.38 -5.49
C PRO A 202 7.29 -2.77 -6.37
N ARG A 203 7.42 -2.22 -7.60
CA ARG A 203 8.57 -2.50 -8.47
C ARG A 203 9.88 -1.97 -7.91
N GLN A 204 9.82 -0.89 -7.13
CA GLN A 204 10.95 -0.25 -6.47
C GLN A 204 11.17 -0.80 -5.05
N ALA A 205 10.61 -1.98 -4.74
CA ALA A 205 10.79 -2.63 -3.46
C ALA A 205 11.51 -3.98 -3.61
N GLU A 206 12.54 -4.20 -2.80
CA GLU A 206 13.18 -5.51 -2.60
C GLU A 206 12.29 -6.43 -1.76
N SER A 207 11.54 -5.82 -0.83
CA SER A 207 10.55 -6.51 -0.02
C SER A 207 9.49 -5.53 0.49
N ILE A 208 8.31 -6.08 0.82
CA ILE A 208 7.27 -5.37 1.56
C ILE A 208 7.13 -6.06 2.93
N GLU A 209 7.37 -5.29 3.97
CA GLU A 209 7.15 -5.71 5.35
C GLU A 209 5.74 -5.31 5.78
N VAL A 210 4.97 -6.24 6.29
CA VAL A 210 3.58 -6.04 6.71
C VAL A 210 3.47 -6.26 8.21
N TYR A 211 2.98 -5.25 8.92
CA TYR A 211 2.73 -5.28 10.37
C TYR A 211 1.25 -5.01 10.60
N ARG A 212 0.49 -6.01 11.08
CA ARG A 212 -0.96 -5.91 11.29
C ARG A 212 -1.28 -5.57 12.74
N GLY A 213 -2.25 -4.67 12.95
CA GLY A 213 -2.66 -4.23 14.27
C GLY A 213 -1.51 -3.61 15.08
N TYR A 214 -1.45 -3.94 16.37
CA TYR A 214 -0.50 -3.36 17.34
C TYR A 214 0.99 -3.55 16.99
N MET A 215 1.32 -4.53 16.12
CA MET A 215 2.69 -4.74 15.68
C MET A 215 3.28 -3.52 14.97
N ALA A 216 2.44 -2.64 14.42
CA ALA A 216 2.84 -1.38 13.81
C ALA A 216 3.28 -0.30 14.83
N ASN A 217 2.85 -0.39 16.09
CA ASN A 217 3.18 0.62 17.11
C ASN A 217 4.70 0.76 17.32
N ARG A 218 5.47 -0.31 17.14
CA ARG A 218 6.94 -0.30 17.21
C ARG A 218 7.61 0.55 16.12
N LEU A 219 6.86 0.87 15.05
CA LEU A 219 7.29 1.72 13.94
C LEU A 219 6.78 3.16 14.08
N GLY A 220 6.22 3.53 15.24
CA GLY A 220 5.64 4.86 15.46
C GLY A 220 4.23 5.02 14.86
N ALA A 221 3.50 3.94 14.60
CA ALA A 221 2.15 4.00 14.05
C ALA A 221 1.13 4.52 15.07
N THR A 222 0.24 5.39 14.59
CA THR A 222 -0.94 5.89 15.31
C THR A 222 -2.19 5.51 14.51
N VAL A 223 -2.37 4.21 14.24
CA VAL A 223 -3.41 3.65 13.38
C VAL A 223 -3.94 2.35 13.95
N LEU A 224 -5.15 1.95 13.55
CA LEU A 224 -5.74 0.67 13.97
C LEU A 224 -5.29 -0.50 13.09
N GLY A 225 -5.15 -0.29 11.79
CA GLY A 225 -4.92 -1.34 10.80
C GLY A 225 -3.53 -1.95 10.88
N GLY A 226 -2.51 -1.12 10.81
CA GLY A 226 -1.14 -1.61 10.76
C GLY A 226 -0.20 -0.76 9.90
N ALA A 227 0.94 -1.33 9.50
CA ALA A 227 1.92 -0.65 8.67
C ALA A 227 2.37 -1.51 7.48
N LEU A 228 2.67 -0.84 6.37
CA LEU A 228 3.29 -1.41 5.18
C LEU A 228 4.60 -0.67 4.92
N ASN A 229 5.74 -1.36 5.02
CA ASN A 229 7.05 -0.78 4.76
C ASN A 229 7.64 -1.34 3.45
N PHE A 230 7.77 -0.47 2.45
CA PHE A 230 8.40 -0.77 1.17
C PHE A 230 9.90 -0.56 1.31
N VAL A 231 10.66 -1.65 1.35
CA VAL A 231 12.13 -1.63 1.50
C VAL A 231 12.74 -1.60 0.11
N SER A 232 13.47 -0.53 -0.22
CA SER A 232 14.14 -0.38 -1.51
C SER A 232 15.35 -1.30 -1.64
N PRO A 233 15.65 -1.83 -2.84
CA PRO A 233 16.91 -2.48 -3.11
C PRO A 233 18.08 -1.50 -3.01
N THR A 234 19.27 -2.03 -2.85
CA THR A 234 20.52 -1.25 -2.74
C THR A 234 21.50 -1.69 -3.83
N GLY A 235 22.52 -0.88 -4.07
CA GLY A 235 23.60 -1.29 -4.97
C GLY A 235 24.35 -2.55 -4.51
N SER A 236 24.27 -2.87 -3.20
CA SER A 236 24.85 -4.11 -2.64
C SER A 236 23.96 -5.33 -2.88
N THR A 237 22.62 -5.17 -2.85
CA THR A 237 21.68 -6.29 -3.03
C THR A 237 21.35 -6.54 -4.50
N GLN A 238 21.38 -5.48 -5.33
CA GLN A 238 21.07 -5.56 -6.77
C GLN A 238 22.11 -4.78 -7.60
N PRO A 239 23.37 -5.25 -7.69
CA PRO A 239 24.38 -4.65 -8.54
C PRO A 239 24.11 -4.93 -10.03
N GLY A 240 24.62 -4.06 -10.91
CA GLY A 240 24.47 -4.18 -12.36
C GLY A 240 23.28 -3.41 -12.91
N VAL A 241 22.91 -3.67 -14.16
CA VAL A 241 21.83 -2.99 -14.86
C VAL A 241 20.72 -3.97 -15.17
N GLN A 242 19.48 -3.57 -14.88
CA GLN A 242 18.29 -4.33 -15.24
C GLN A 242 17.32 -3.42 -15.99
N MET A 243 16.69 -3.97 -17.02
CA MET A 243 15.67 -3.28 -17.81
C MET A 243 14.50 -4.22 -18.09
N MET A 244 13.28 -3.67 -18.13
CA MET A 244 12.09 -4.39 -18.53
C MET A 244 11.24 -3.50 -19.43
N LEU A 245 10.70 -4.07 -20.51
CA LEU A 245 9.69 -3.45 -21.35
C LEU A 245 8.48 -4.40 -21.41
N SER A 246 7.29 -3.84 -21.35
CA SER A 246 6.06 -4.61 -21.37
C SER A 246 4.93 -3.85 -22.04
N GLY A 247 3.93 -4.59 -22.53
CA GLY A 247 2.75 -4.02 -23.15
C GLY A 247 1.64 -5.05 -23.28
N GLY A 248 0.45 -4.60 -23.68
CA GLY A 248 -0.67 -5.51 -23.88
C GLY A 248 -2.01 -4.83 -23.98
N SER A 249 -3.05 -5.55 -23.58
CA SER A 249 -4.45 -5.11 -23.62
C SER A 249 -4.67 -3.79 -22.90
N PHE A 250 -5.73 -3.09 -23.28
CA PHE A 250 -6.18 -1.82 -22.70
C PHE A 250 -5.14 -0.69 -22.82
N GLY A 251 -4.38 -0.68 -23.94
CA GLY A 251 -3.34 0.33 -24.18
C GLY A 251 -2.16 0.29 -23.20
N GLN A 252 -2.01 -0.84 -22.45
CA GLN A 252 -0.93 -0.98 -21.47
C GLN A 252 0.44 -0.94 -22.14
N ILE A 253 1.29 -0.03 -21.67
CA ILE A 253 2.73 0.02 -21.99
C ILE A 253 3.50 0.43 -20.73
N GLY A 254 4.66 -0.20 -20.51
CA GLY A 254 5.50 0.11 -19.36
C GLY A 254 6.97 -0.17 -19.62
N GLY A 255 7.82 0.59 -18.92
CA GLY A 255 9.25 0.45 -18.92
C GLY A 255 9.81 0.62 -17.50
N VAL A 256 10.70 -0.29 -17.11
CA VAL A 256 11.42 -0.23 -15.83
C VAL A 256 12.91 -0.30 -16.13
N GLY A 257 13.70 0.50 -15.43
CA GLY A 257 15.16 0.46 -15.49
C GLY A 257 15.75 0.64 -14.10
N GLN A 258 16.85 -0.06 -13.86
CA GLN A 258 17.58 -0.03 -12.62
C GLN A 258 19.06 -0.12 -12.90
N ALA A 259 19.88 0.66 -12.17
CA ALA A 259 21.32 0.56 -12.21
C ALA A 259 21.88 0.64 -10.77
N GLY A 260 22.60 -0.39 -10.36
CA GLY A 260 23.21 -0.49 -9.04
C GLY A 260 24.72 -0.71 -9.12
N PHE A 261 25.45 -0.11 -8.19
CA PHE A 261 26.88 -0.31 -8.02
C PHE A 261 27.26 -0.53 -6.56
N LYS A 262 28.35 -1.26 -6.35
CA LYS A 262 29.02 -1.38 -5.07
C LYS A 262 30.52 -1.22 -5.27
N LYS A 263 31.14 -0.33 -4.49
CA LYS A 263 32.58 -0.13 -4.49
C LYS A 263 33.03 0.20 -3.08
N ASP A 264 33.91 -0.63 -2.52
CA ASP A 264 34.44 -0.50 -1.18
C ASP A 264 33.34 -0.30 -0.12
N ASN A 265 33.34 0.84 0.57
CA ASN A 265 32.39 1.20 1.61
C ASN A 265 31.14 1.95 1.10
N VAL A 266 31.00 2.10 -0.23
CA VAL A 266 29.90 2.85 -0.85
C VAL A 266 29.13 1.93 -1.79
N ASP A 267 27.83 1.96 -1.71
CA ASP A 267 26.92 1.41 -2.72
C ASP A 267 25.86 2.43 -3.12
N GLY A 268 25.35 2.31 -4.31
CA GLY A 268 24.30 3.19 -4.79
C GLY A 268 23.43 2.51 -5.82
N LEU A 269 22.19 2.95 -5.89
CA LEU A 269 21.19 2.42 -6.81
C LEU A 269 20.27 3.55 -7.27
N ILE A 270 19.92 3.53 -8.55
CA ILE A 270 18.88 4.36 -9.15
C ILE A 270 17.90 3.48 -9.90
N GLU A 271 16.62 3.82 -9.81
CA GLU A 271 15.53 3.11 -10.47
C GLU A 271 14.56 4.10 -11.10
N PHE A 272 13.94 3.70 -12.19
CA PHE A 272 12.81 4.40 -12.77
C PHE A 272 11.76 3.39 -13.25
N ASP A 273 10.50 3.79 -13.17
CA ASP A 273 9.33 3.03 -13.64
C ASP A 273 8.38 4.00 -14.31
N VAL A 274 8.04 3.70 -15.56
CA VAL A 274 7.06 4.45 -16.35
C VAL A 274 5.98 3.48 -16.78
N ASN A 275 4.73 3.80 -16.49
CA ASN A 275 3.60 2.96 -16.81
C ASN A 275 2.42 3.82 -17.27
N ARG A 276 1.78 3.43 -18.38
CA ARG A 276 0.58 4.05 -18.92
C ARG A 276 -0.38 2.98 -19.43
N ARG A 277 -1.68 3.23 -19.28
CA ARG A 277 -2.75 2.43 -19.86
C ARG A 277 -3.96 3.30 -20.21
N ASP A 278 -4.68 2.94 -21.26
CA ASP A 278 -5.94 3.60 -21.61
C ASP A 278 -7.10 3.11 -20.71
N GLY A 279 -6.95 1.90 -20.13
CA GLY A 279 -7.91 1.27 -19.24
C GLY A 279 -8.95 0.41 -19.94
N PHE A 280 -9.64 -0.43 -19.13
CA PHE A 280 -10.69 -1.33 -19.61
C PHE A 280 -12.01 -0.59 -19.90
N ARG A 281 -12.30 0.45 -19.14
CA ARG A 281 -13.54 1.22 -19.20
C ARG A 281 -13.35 2.50 -20.02
N VAL A 282 -14.45 3.02 -20.54
CA VAL A 282 -14.51 4.40 -21.03
C VAL A 282 -14.08 5.34 -19.92
N TYR A 283 -13.24 6.34 -20.21
CA TYR A 283 -12.75 7.30 -19.22
C TYR A 283 -12.02 6.64 -18.03
N ASN A 284 -10.97 5.84 -18.33
CA ASN A 284 -10.22 5.07 -17.34
C ASN A 284 -8.72 5.07 -17.65
N GLU A 285 -8.21 6.12 -18.28
CA GLU A 285 -6.77 6.29 -18.54
C GLU A 285 -6.01 6.46 -17.22
N SER A 286 -4.83 5.85 -17.12
CA SER A 286 -3.92 6.08 -16.01
C SER A 286 -2.47 6.09 -16.45
N GLU A 287 -1.66 6.91 -15.78
CA GLU A 287 -0.22 7.03 -16.00
C GLU A 287 0.50 7.21 -14.67
N ARG A 288 1.71 6.65 -14.57
CA ARG A 288 2.61 6.85 -13.44
C ARG A 288 4.06 6.90 -13.92
N VAL A 289 4.79 7.87 -13.39
CA VAL A 289 6.24 7.98 -13.52
C VAL A 289 6.83 7.98 -12.12
N SER A 290 7.76 7.07 -11.83
CA SER A 290 8.45 7.02 -10.54
C SER A 290 9.96 6.94 -10.78
N VAL A 291 10.71 7.79 -10.08
CA VAL A 291 12.17 7.74 -10.03
C VAL A 291 12.57 7.65 -8.56
N SER A 292 13.44 6.73 -8.22
CA SER A 292 14.00 6.62 -6.89
C SER A 292 15.48 6.30 -6.93
N GLY A 293 16.19 6.67 -5.88
CA GLY A 293 17.60 6.33 -5.74
C GLY A 293 18.04 6.35 -4.29
N ASN A 294 19.09 5.60 -4.02
CA ASN A 294 19.72 5.63 -2.71
C ASN A 294 21.23 5.43 -2.81
N VAL A 295 21.94 6.00 -1.82
CA VAL A 295 23.39 5.85 -1.66
C VAL A 295 23.67 5.49 -0.21
N GLY A 296 24.31 4.35 0.00
CA GLY A 296 24.78 3.87 1.30
C GLY A 296 26.27 4.07 1.47
N VAL A 297 26.67 4.50 2.67
CA VAL A 297 28.09 4.67 3.04
C VAL A 297 28.32 3.96 4.37
N LYS A 298 29.27 3.04 4.40
CA LYS A 298 29.79 2.44 5.64
C LYS A 298 30.86 3.36 6.19
N LEU A 299 30.55 4.12 7.24
CA LEU A 299 31.46 5.12 7.86
C LEU A 299 32.52 4.44 8.72
N SER A 300 32.14 3.35 9.43
CA SER A 300 33.04 2.45 10.18
C SER A 300 32.45 1.03 10.14
N ASP A 301 33.07 0.08 10.86
CA ASP A 301 32.49 -1.27 10.99
C ASP A 301 31.15 -1.25 11.71
N ASP A 302 30.95 -0.29 12.61
CA ASP A 302 29.79 -0.18 13.48
C ASP A 302 28.75 0.84 13.00
N VAL A 303 29.12 1.76 12.08
CA VAL A 303 28.26 2.88 11.66
C VAL A 303 28.08 2.92 10.17
N SER A 304 26.82 2.90 9.73
CA SER A 304 26.44 3.07 8.34
C SER A 304 25.34 4.13 8.19
N THR A 305 25.38 4.86 7.08
CA THR A 305 24.34 5.84 6.73
C THR A 305 23.85 5.58 5.30
N ARG A 306 22.56 5.81 5.05
CA ARG A 306 21.97 5.72 3.71
C ARG A 306 21.09 6.93 3.45
N PHE A 307 21.28 7.55 2.30
CA PHE A 307 20.46 8.65 1.79
C PHE A 307 19.49 8.10 0.76
N PHE A 308 18.27 8.61 0.75
CA PHE A 308 17.20 8.24 -0.15
C PHE A 308 16.64 9.48 -0.82
N ALA A 309 16.26 9.35 -2.08
CA ALA A 309 15.48 10.36 -2.79
C ALA A 309 14.49 9.64 -3.72
N GLY A 310 13.28 10.15 -3.82
CA GLY A 310 12.24 9.61 -4.69
C GLY A 310 11.33 10.71 -5.20
N TYR A 311 10.82 10.52 -6.41
CA TYR A 311 9.78 11.34 -7.02
C TYR A 311 8.78 10.41 -7.71
N THR A 312 7.50 10.60 -7.45
CA THR A 312 6.41 9.91 -8.13
C THR A 312 5.40 10.94 -8.61
N ASP A 313 5.04 10.85 -9.88
CA ASP A 313 3.96 11.58 -10.51
C ASP A 313 2.93 10.56 -11.03
N LEU A 314 1.66 10.79 -10.73
CA LEU A 314 0.57 9.92 -11.16
C LEU A 314 -0.64 10.72 -11.60
N GLY A 315 -1.33 10.21 -12.62
CA GLY A 315 -2.58 10.75 -13.10
C GLY A 315 -3.53 9.64 -13.51
N PHE A 316 -4.81 9.76 -13.13
CA PHE A 316 -5.82 8.79 -13.57
C PHE A 316 -7.22 9.39 -13.66
N ASP A 317 -7.97 8.89 -14.65
CA ASP A 317 -9.38 9.19 -14.83
C ASP A 317 -10.24 8.26 -13.97
N VAL A 318 -11.32 8.79 -13.40
CA VAL A 318 -12.22 8.05 -12.51
C VAL A 318 -13.50 7.68 -13.24
N ALA A 319 -13.57 6.47 -13.77
CA ALA A 319 -14.76 5.96 -14.47
C ALA A 319 -16.00 5.82 -13.56
N GLY A 320 -15.82 5.84 -12.24
CA GLY A 320 -16.89 5.84 -11.25
C GLY A 320 -17.74 4.55 -11.19
N PRO A 321 -18.68 4.48 -10.25
CA PRO A 321 -19.53 3.29 -10.07
C PRO A 321 -20.66 3.20 -11.12
N LEU A 322 -21.16 1.99 -11.33
CA LEU A 322 -22.34 1.66 -12.11
C LEU A 322 -23.44 1.08 -11.21
N THR A 323 -24.68 1.07 -11.70
CA THR A 323 -25.72 0.22 -11.12
C THR A 323 -25.39 -1.25 -11.38
N LYS A 324 -25.93 -2.17 -10.59
CA LYS A 324 -25.66 -3.61 -10.76
C LYS A 324 -26.10 -4.11 -12.15
N SER A 325 -27.27 -3.68 -12.63
CA SER A 325 -27.79 -4.03 -13.96
C SER A 325 -26.91 -3.45 -15.09
N ALA A 326 -26.47 -2.20 -14.97
CA ALA A 326 -25.61 -1.57 -15.96
C ALA A 326 -24.24 -2.27 -16.05
N MET A 327 -23.66 -2.64 -14.92
CA MET A 327 -22.38 -3.37 -14.87
C MET A 327 -22.47 -4.73 -15.59
N TYR A 328 -23.57 -5.48 -15.42
CA TYR A 328 -23.73 -6.75 -16.11
C TYR A 328 -24.12 -6.61 -17.59
N ALA A 329 -24.79 -5.51 -17.96
CA ALA A 329 -25.12 -5.24 -19.36
C ALA A 329 -23.87 -4.84 -20.18
N ASP A 330 -23.06 -3.92 -19.65
CA ASP A 330 -21.81 -3.50 -20.24
C ASP A 330 -20.87 -2.96 -19.15
N PRO A 331 -19.87 -3.74 -18.69
CA PRO A 331 -18.94 -3.29 -17.65
C PRO A 331 -17.97 -2.21 -18.12
N THR A 332 -17.89 -1.92 -19.43
CA THR A 332 -16.95 -0.92 -19.97
C THR A 332 -17.51 0.50 -19.93
N GLN A 333 -18.82 0.67 -19.78
CA GLN A 333 -19.50 1.95 -19.77
C GLN A 333 -19.22 2.77 -18.49
N VAL A 334 -19.58 4.05 -18.53
CA VAL A 334 -19.60 4.98 -17.37
C VAL A 334 -21.02 5.42 -17.07
N HIS A 335 -21.24 5.87 -15.83
CA HIS A 335 -22.55 6.36 -15.41
C HIS A 335 -22.83 7.76 -16.00
N GLY A 336 -23.99 7.94 -16.62
CA GLY A 336 -24.41 9.18 -17.28
C GLY A 336 -25.11 10.20 -16.36
N GLY A 337 -25.16 9.94 -15.05
CA GLY A 337 -25.93 10.72 -14.08
C GLY A 337 -27.35 10.19 -13.88
N PRO A 338 -28.09 10.72 -12.88
CA PRO A 338 -29.46 10.31 -12.62
C PRO A 338 -30.39 10.71 -13.79
N ARG A 339 -31.44 9.89 -14.02
CA ARG A 339 -32.45 10.12 -15.02
C ARG A 339 -33.80 10.42 -14.35
N VAL A 340 -34.66 11.13 -15.03
CA VAL A 340 -36.03 11.39 -14.56
C VAL A 340 -37.00 10.55 -15.39
N VAL A 341 -37.72 9.66 -14.73
CA VAL A 341 -38.72 8.78 -15.34
C VAL A 341 -40.05 9.00 -14.60
N GLY A 342 -41.10 9.47 -15.33
CA GLY A 342 -42.39 9.76 -14.70
C GLY A 342 -42.35 10.80 -13.58
N GLY A 343 -41.38 11.74 -13.62
CA GLY A 343 -41.21 12.78 -12.59
C GLY A 343 -40.34 12.30 -11.38
N VAL A 344 -39.91 11.06 -11.38
CA VAL A 344 -39.10 10.49 -10.31
C VAL A 344 -37.63 10.36 -10.76
N SER A 345 -36.68 10.80 -9.92
CA SER A 345 -35.27 10.56 -10.16
C SER A 345 -34.91 9.10 -9.91
N VAL A 346 -34.33 8.44 -10.91
CA VAL A 346 -33.86 7.04 -10.89
C VAL A 346 -32.37 7.00 -11.27
N ASP A 347 -31.72 5.87 -11.01
CA ASP A 347 -30.30 5.64 -11.27
C ASP A 347 -29.40 6.70 -10.58
N PRO A 348 -29.40 6.82 -9.24
CA PRO A 348 -28.56 7.80 -8.55
C PRO A 348 -27.09 7.47 -8.70
N GLY A 349 -26.32 8.38 -9.30
CA GLY A 349 -24.88 8.20 -9.55
C GLY A 349 -24.28 9.44 -10.25
N PRO A 350 -22.94 9.48 -10.38
CA PRO A 350 -22.25 10.61 -10.99
C PRO A 350 -22.49 10.70 -12.50
N ASN A 351 -22.47 11.91 -13.06
CA ASN A 351 -22.39 12.09 -14.51
C ASN A 351 -20.91 12.21 -14.92
N VAL A 352 -20.29 11.06 -15.24
CA VAL A 352 -18.84 10.97 -15.46
C VAL A 352 -18.40 11.77 -16.68
N LEU A 353 -19.12 11.67 -17.80
CA LEU A 353 -18.74 12.35 -19.05
C LEU A 353 -18.95 13.88 -19.01
N ARG A 354 -19.83 14.36 -18.14
CA ARG A 354 -19.96 15.79 -17.89
C ARG A 354 -18.90 16.31 -16.92
N ASP A 355 -18.70 15.59 -15.81
CA ASP A 355 -17.91 16.08 -14.68
C ASP A 355 -16.41 15.77 -14.83
N LEU A 356 -16.04 14.81 -15.70
CA LEU A 356 -14.69 14.37 -16.01
C LEU A 356 -13.80 14.20 -14.74
N PRO A 357 -14.22 13.35 -13.78
CA PRO A 357 -13.49 13.20 -12.52
C PRO A 357 -12.11 12.57 -12.77
N ARG A 358 -11.05 13.23 -12.22
CA ARG A 358 -9.64 12.87 -12.45
C ARG A 358 -8.81 13.27 -11.25
N ARG A 359 -7.79 12.48 -10.91
CA ARG A 359 -6.75 12.86 -9.96
C ARG A 359 -5.41 13.02 -10.67
N GLU A 360 -4.67 14.04 -10.29
CA GLU A 360 -3.28 14.29 -10.65
C GLU A 360 -2.55 14.58 -9.33
N ALA A 361 -1.52 13.79 -9.03
CA ALA A 361 -0.78 13.95 -7.78
C ALA A 361 0.70 13.64 -7.97
N SER A 362 1.56 14.42 -7.31
CA SER A 362 2.98 14.15 -7.27
C SER A 362 3.51 14.20 -5.84
N GLN A 363 4.52 13.40 -5.56
CA GLN A 363 5.24 13.41 -4.28
C GLN A 363 6.75 13.37 -4.53
N PHE A 364 7.45 14.28 -3.89
CA PHE A 364 8.89 14.23 -3.70
C PHE A 364 9.19 13.79 -2.27
N LEU A 365 10.11 12.84 -2.10
CA LEU A 365 10.55 12.35 -0.80
C LEU A 365 12.08 12.34 -0.77
N ILE A 366 12.67 12.88 0.29
CA ILE A 366 14.10 12.80 0.58
C ILE A 366 14.30 12.43 2.04
N GLY A 367 15.31 11.64 2.32
CA GLY A 367 15.61 11.28 3.70
C GLY A 367 16.98 10.63 3.87
N SER A 368 17.34 10.45 5.12
CA SER A 368 18.53 9.69 5.50
C SER A 368 18.24 8.81 6.69
N ARG A 369 18.97 7.71 6.78
CA ARG A 369 18.94 6.80 7.93
C ARG A 369 20.36 6.39 8.28
N THR A 370 20.73 6.62 9.54
CA THR A 370 22.03 6.25 10.10
C THR A 370 21.82 5.21 11.18
N THR A 371 22.44 4.06 11.02
CA THR A 371 22.41 2.96 11.99
C THR A 371 23.81 2.77 12.58
N ALA A 372 23.88 2.76 13.88
CA ALA A 372 25.09 2.49 14.65
C ALA A 372 24.86 1.28 15.56
N THR A 373 25.78 0.29 15.52
CA THR A 373 25.71 -0.93 16.31
C THR A 373 26.99 -1.07 17.10
N PHE A 374 26.91 -0.96 18.44
CA PHE A 374 28.06 -1.06 19.34
C PHE A 374 27.78 -2.21 20.34
N ASP A 375 28.50 -3.29 20.25
CA ASP A 375 28.29 -4.51 21.06
C ASP A 375 26.79 -4.92 21.05
N ALA A 376 26.14 -4.77 22.20
CA ALA A 376 24.72 -5.08 22.40
C ALA A 376 23.75 -3.95 22.04
N HIS A 377 24.24 -2.77 21.65
CA HIS A 377 23.45 -1.56 21.47
C HIS A 377 23.26 -1.24 19.99
N LEU A 378 22.05 -0.95 19.58
CA LEU A 378 21.70 -0.43 18.26
C LEU A 378 21.05 0.94 18.44
N ILE A 379 21.58 1.95 17.75
CA ILE A 379 20.99 3.28 17.61
C ILE A 379 20.68 3.49 16.14
N ASP A 380 19.47 3.90 15.85
CA ASP A 380 18.99 4.12 14.49
C ASP A 380 18.28 5.46 14.43
N VAL A 381 18.81 6.40 13.63
CA VAL A 381 18.30 7.76 13.47
C VAL A 381 17.90 7.96 12.04
N ALA A 382 16.66 8.37 11.80
CA ALA A 382 16.17 8.69 10.47
C ALA A 382 15.54 10.09 10.45
N VAL A 383 15.75 10.80 9.36
CA VAL A 383 15.09 12.08 9.07
C VAL A 383 14.58 12.04 7.64
N GLY A 384 13.41 12.62 7.41
CA GLY A 384 12.79 12.67 6.10
C GLY A 384 11.99 13.94 5.90
N TYR A 385 11.86 14.34 4.65
CA TYR A 385 10.95 15.39 4.20
C TYR A 385 10.21 14.89 2.95
N SER A 386 8.89 15.07 2.94
CA SER A 386 8.05 14.83 1.78
C SER A 386 7.31 16.09 1.38
N TYR A 387 7.15 16.30 0.08
CA TYR A 387 6.32 17.39 -0.47
C TYR A 387 5.33 16.79 -1.44
N THR A 388 4.05 17.09 -1.26
CA THR A 388 2.94 16.54 -2.04
C THR A 388 2.15 17.66 -2.69
N ASP A 389 1.89 17.53 -4.00
CA ASP A 389 0.95 18.32 -4.77
C ASP A 389 -0.15 17.38 -5.27
N ASP A 390 -1.40 17.61 -4.84
CA ASP A 390 -2.55 16.75 -5.14
C ASP A 390 -3.73 17.60 -5.63
N MET A 391 -4.13 17.35 -6.86
CA MET A 391 -5.36 17.90 -7.44
C MET A 391 -6.34 16.77 -7.71
N PHE A 392 -7.51 16.81 -7.08
CA PHE A 392 -8.58 15.86 -7.34
C PHE A 392 -9.84 16.58 -7.82
N ARG A 393 -10.18 16.37 -9.09
CA ARG A 393 -11.47 16.74 -9.65
C ARG A 393 -12.45 15.62 -9.40
N PHE A 394 -13.33 15.82 -8.45
CA PHE A 394 -14.45 14.92 -8.15
C PHE A 394 -15.63 15.21 -9.08
N PRO A 395 -16.68 14.37 -9.07
CA PRO A 395 -17.98 14.77 -9.61
C PRO A 395 -18.45 16.11 -9.00
N ILE A 396 -19.40 16.76 -9.66
CA ILE A 396 -19.92 18.08 -9.24
C ILE A 396 -20.29 18.12 -7.74
N SER A 397 -20.74 17.01 -7.18
CA SER A 397 -21.16 16.89 -5.77
C SER A 397 -20.06 17.21 -4.75
N SER A 398 -18.80 17.17 -5.13
CA SER A 398 -17.65 17.48 -4.26
C SER A 398 -16.71 18.53 -4.86
N GLY A 399 -16.83 18.84 -6.17
CA GLY A 399 -16.05 19.88 -6.84
C GLY A 399 -14.61 19.48 -7.17
N VAL A 400 -13.72 20.47 -7.27
CA VAL A 400 -12.27 20.28 -7.49
C VAL A 400 -11.54 20.72 -6.23
N ARG A 401 -10.64 19.87 -5.76
CA ARG A 401 -9.81 20.13 -4.57
C ARG A 401 -8.35 20.10 -4.95
N THR A 402 -7.60 21.10 -4.52
CA THR A 402 -6.14 21.09 -4.53
C THR A 402 -5.63 21.05 -3.10
N THR A 403 -4.56 20.31 -2.84
CA THR A 403 -3.90 20.25 -1.53
C THR A 403 -2.40 20.16 -1.77
N VAL A 404 -1.68 21.20 -1.38
CA VAL A 404 -0.24 21.32 -1.64
C VAL A 404 0.47 21.59 -0.32
N GLY A 405 1.49 20.80 0.01
CA GLY A 405 2.22 20.99 1.27
C GLY A 405 3.33 20.01 1.50
N GLY A 406 4.06 20.25 2.60
CA GLY A 406 5.20 19.44 2.97
C GLY A 406 5.16 18.96 4.41
N ASP A 407 5.78 17.79 4.64
CA ASP A 407 5.81 17.12 5.93
C ASP A 407 7.26 16.72 6.26
N PHE A 408 7.69 17.01 7.49
CA PHE A 408 8.99 16.62 8.03
C PHE A 408 8.81 15.49 9.04
N THR A 409 9.67 14.48 8.98
CA THR A 409 9.69 13.37 9.94
C THR A 409 11.07 13.22 10.55
N GLY A 410 11.11 13.08 11.87
CA GLY A 410 12.28 12.67 12.65
C GLY A 410 11.98 11.41 13.43
N LEU A 411 12.90 10.44 13.41
CA LEU A 411 12.76 9.16 14.11
C LEU A 411 14.09 8.82 14.79
N VAL A 412 14.00 8.39 16.05
CA VAL A 412 15.13 7.81 16.80
C VAL A 412 14.65 6.47 17.37
N ARG A 413 15.42 5.42 17.12
CA ARG A 413 15.20 4.09 17.69
C ARG A 413 16.44 3.66 18.44
N TYR A 414 16.25 3.05 19.60
CA TYR A 414 17.30 2.38 20.36
C TYR A 414 16.87 0.95 20.64
N ALA A 415 17.81 0.01 20.51
CA ALA A 415 17.59 -1.39 20.91
C ALA A 415 18.79 -1.92 21.67
N TYR A 416 18.53 -2.73 22.70
CA TYR A 416 19.53 -3.41 23.51
C TYR A 416 19.34 -4.93 23.38
N ASN A 417 20.39 -5.60 22.86
CA ASN A 417 20.37 -7.03 22.57
C ASN A 417 21.64 -7.74 23.06
N PRO A 418 21.80 -7.91 24.40
CA PRO A 418 23.04 -8.42 25.00
C PRO A 418 23.29 -9.91 24.71
N ALA A 419 22.27 -10.66 24.30
CA ALA A 419 22.36 -12.09 24.01
C ALA A 419 22.42 -12.37 22.50
N GLU A 420 22.52 -11.37 21.65
CA GLU A 420 22.43 -11.48 20.18
C GLU A 420 21.19 -12.31 19.72
N ALA A 421 20.12 -12.22 20.51
CA ALA A 421 18.89 -12.95 20.25
C ALA A 421 18.19 -12.42 19.00
N LEU A 422 17.25 -13.19 18.44
CA LEU A 422 16.45 -12.79 17.27
C LEU A 422 15.62 -11.51 17.52
N LEU A 423 15.20 -11.29 18.78
CA LEU A 423 14.53 -10.07 19.24
C LEU A 423 15.38 -9.37 20.30
N PRO A 424 15.51 -8.04 20.28
CA PRO A 424 16.22 -7.31 21.33
C PRO A 424 15.51 -7.48 22.68
N LEU A 425 16.27 -7.49 23.77
CA LEU A 425 15.71 -7.52 25.13
C LEU A 425 14.84 -6.27 25.40
N PHE A 426 15.32 -5.11 24.95
CA PHE A 426 14.63 -3.83 25.06
C PHE A 426 14.71 -3.07 23.74
N GLU A 427 13.63 -2.41 23.35
CA GLU A 427 13.62 -1.45 22.26
C GLU A 427 12.72 -0.27 22.59
N THR A 428 13.09 0.90 22.07
CA THR A 428 12.27 2.11 22.14
C THR A 428 12.38 2.91 20.86
N THR A 429 11.28 3.54 20.46
CA THR A 429 11.20 4.39 19.26
C THR A 429 10.50 5.69 19.63
N ALA A 430 11.06 6.81 19.20
CA ALA A 430 10.43 8.12 19.23
C ALA A 430 10.34 8.65 17.81
N GLN A 431 9.14 9.03 17.38
CA GLN A 431 8.89 9.61 16.06
C GLN A 431 8.07 10.89 16.19
N VAL A 432 8.43 11.90 15.40
CA VAL A 432 7.63 13.10 15.19
C VAL A 432 7.45 13.31 13.71
N THR A 433 6.22 13.58 13.28
CA THR A 433 5.88 14.02 11.93
C THR A 433 5.09 15.32 12.04
N THR A 434 5.56 16.39 11.40
CA THR A 434 4.92 17.71 11.41
C THR A 434 4.89 18.27 10.01
N GLY A 435 3.80 18.93 9.65
CA GLY A 435 3.63 19.47 8.29
C GLY A 435 2.49 20.46 8.18
N SER A 436 2.45 21.13 7.02
CA SER A 436 1.39 22.05 6.65
C SER A 436 1.02 21.91 5.18
N ALA A 437 -0.20 22.32 4.84
CA ALA A 437 -0.68 22.34 3.47
C ALA A 437 -1.72 23.42 3.22
N ASP A 438 -1.66 24.01 2.05
CA ASP A 438 -2.69 24.87 1.50
C ASP A 438 -3.71 24.03 0.76
N ARG A 439 -4.99 24.19 1.09
CA ARG A 439 -6.11 23.52 0.44
C ARG A 439 -7.06 24.55 -0.17
N ALA A 440 -7.36 24.40 -1.47
CA ALA A 440 -8.37 25.19 -2.13
C ALA A 440 -9.44 24.29 -2.75
N ASN A 441 -10.70 24.76 -2.72
CA ASN A 441 -11.87 24.05 -3.22
C ASN A 441 -12.60 24.89 -4.26
N TYR A 442 -12.90 24.28 -5.41
CA TYR A 442 -13.55 24.93 -6.55
C TYR A 442 -14.76 24.11 -7.02
N ASN A 443 -15.74 24.77 -7.56
CA ASN A 443 -16.83 24.09 -8.23
C ASN A 443 -16.30 23.30 -9.45
N ASN A 444 -16.78 22.07 -9.66
CA ASN A 444 -16.59 21.38 -10.93
C ASN A 444 -17.64 21.88 -11.93
N GLN A 445 -17.22 22.61 -12.95
CA GLN A 445 -18.08 23.14 -13.99
C GLN A 445 -17.86 22.38 -15.30
N ALA A 446 -18.60 21.28 -15.47
CA ALA A 446 -18.53 20.41 -16.64
C ALA A 446 -17.08 19.96 -16.96
N GLY A 447 -16.37 19.45 -15.97
CA GLY A 447 -15.00 19.00 -16.12
C GLY A 447 -13.92 20.09 -16.05
N LEU A 448 -14.30 21.34 -15.86
CA LEU A 448 -13.39 22.47 -15.68
C LEU A 448 -13.36 22.91 -14.20
N THR A 449 -12.23 23.46 -13.78
CA THR A 449 -12.11 24.13 -12.49
C THR A 449 -12.88 25.45 -12.55
N GLY A 450 -13.98 25.53 -11.80
CA GLY A 450 -14.87 26.67 -11.74
C GLY A 450 -14.50 27.66 -10.64
N THR A 451 -15.50 28.34 -10.07
CA THR A 451 -15.30 29.37 -9.04
C THR A 451 -14.83 28.72 -7.73
N LYS A 452 -13.85 29.36 -7.05
CA LYS A 452 -13.38 28.96 -5.70
C LYS A 452 -14.53 29.12 -4.70
N PHE A 453 -14.77 28.12 -3.83
CA PHE A 453 -15.78 28.16 -2.78
C PHE A 453 -15.23 27.84 -1.38
N GLY A 454 -13.94 27.59 -1.25
CA GLY A 454 -13.29 27.36 0.03
C GLY A 454 -11.77 27.44 -0.09
N GLU A 455 -11.12 27.84 1.01
CA GLU A 455 -9.68 27.92 1.15
C GLU A 455 -9.31 27.69 2.62
N SER A 456 -8.26 26.93 2.86
CA SER A 456 -7.81 26.50 4.20
C SER A 456 -6.30 26.36 4.24
N GLU A 457 -5.71 26.85 5.33
CA GLU A 457 -4.36 26.51 5.75
C GLU A 457 -4.44 25.39 6.79
N LEU A 458 -3.92 24.21 6.44
CA LEU A 458 -3.95 23.02 7.28
C LEU A 458 -2.59 22.83 7.94
N SER A 459 -2.55 22.55 9.24
CA SER A 459 -1.34 22.11 9.91
C SER A 459 -1.58 20.90 10.80
N ALA A 460 -0.60 20.02 10.87
CA ALA A 460 -0.68 18.81 11.69
C ALA A 460 0.67 18.50 12.33
N THR A 461 0.61 17.93 13.52
CA THR A 461 1.75 17.33 14.19
C THR A 461 1.31 16.03 14.84
N THR A 462 2.06 14.96 14.63
CA THR A 462 1.85 13.67 15.28
C THR A 462 3.16 13.22 15.92
N VAL A 463 3.12 12.93 17.22
CA VAL A 463 4.22 12.36 18.01
C VAL A 463 3.83 10.96 18.44
N ALA A 464 4.73 10.01 18.24
CA ALA A 464 4.55 8.63 18.70
C ALA A 464 5.78 8.18 19.47
N LEU A 465 5.56 7.64 20.66
CA LEU A 465 6.58 7.03 21.51
C LEU A 465 6.22 5.56 21.71
N TYR A 466 7.19 4.67 21.57
CA TYR A 466 7.04 3.24 21.82
C TYR A 466 8.18 2.76 22.71
N SER A 467 7.88 1.88 23.66
CA SER A 467 8.87 1.13 24.42
C SER A 467 8.39 -0.27 24.67
N GLY A 468 9.25 -1.26 24.41
CA GLY A 468 8.92 -2.67 24.53
C GLY A 468 10.08 -3.51 25.05
N LEU A 469 9.75 -4.63 25.69
CA LEU A 469 10.68 -5.63 26.20
C LEU A 469 10.36 -6.99 25.57
N ASN A 470 11.38 -7.84 25.40
CA ASN A 470 11.21 -9.25 25.06
C ASN A 470 11.95 -10.07 26.12
N ILE A 471 11.25 -10.50 27.15
CA ILE A 471 11.81 -11.14 28.35
C ILE A 471 11.71 -12.66 28.21
N PRO A 472 12.81 -13.41 28.09
CA PRO A 472 12.78 -14.87 28.20
C PRO A 472 12.42 -15.24 29.65
N ILE A 473 11.19 -15.74 29.86
CA ILE A 473 10.71 -16.13 31.21
C ILE A 473 11.01 -17.60 31.52
N LEU A 474 11.06 -18.45 30.49
CA LEU A 474 11.41 -19.87 30.52
C LEU A 474 12.18 -20.20 29.24
N GLN A 475 12.83 -21.37 29.16
CA GLN A 475 13.66 -21.76 28.01
C GLN A 475 13.00 -21.60 26.62
N LYS A 476 11.65 -21.69 26.57
CA LYS A 476 10.86 -21.66 25.30
C LYS A 476 9.79 -20.58 25.27
N PHE A 477 9.68 -19.76 26.30
CA PHE A 477 8.68 -18.73 26.43
C PHE A 477 9.31 -17.36 26.51
N THR A 478 8.78 -16.42 25.73
CA THR A 478 9.14 -14.99 25.78
C THR A 478 7.89 -14.18 26.08
N LEU A 479 7.96 -13.34 27.11
CA LEU A 479 6.94 -12.36 27.46
C LEU A 479 7.33 -11.01 26.86
N SER A 480 6.44 -10.40 26.09
CA SER A 480 6.70 -9.14 25.38
C SER A 480 5.69 -8.06 25.81
N PRO A 481 5.90 -7.41 26.98
CA PRO A 481 5.14 -6.21 27.33
C PRO A 481 5.65 -5.00 26.53
N ALA A 482 4.72 -4.16 26.07
CA ALA A 482 5.07 -2.89 25.45
C ALA A 482 4.01 -1.82 25.74
N ILE A 483 4.40 -0.56 25.60
CA ILE A 483 3.53 0.58 25.75
C ILE A 483 3.89 1.63 24.70
N SER A 484 2.87 2.24 24.11
CA SER A 484 3.06 3.41 23.25
C SER A 484 2.21 4.57 23.74
N TYR A 485 2.66 5.77 23.46
CA TYR A 485 1.91 7.00 23.63
C TYR A 485 1.88 7.77 22.33
N ALA A 486 0.70 8.23 21.94
CA ALA A 486 0.50 9.05 20.76
C ALA A 486 -0.09 10.40 21.16
N TYR A 487 0.39 11.47 20.51
CA TYR A 487 -0.13 12.82 20.64
C TYR A 487 -0.26 13.43 19.25
N ALA A 488 -1.44 13.92 18.89
CA ALA A 488 -1.74 14.46 17.59
C ALA A 488 -2.48 15.81 17.67
N VAL A 489 -1.99 16.79 16.92
CA VAL A 489 -2.62 18.11 16.75
C VAL A 489 -3.10 18.24 15.32
N ARG A 490 -4.29 18.85 15.13
CA ARG A 490 -4.91 19.13 13.83
C ARG A 490 -5.52 20.52 13.87
N ASP A 491 -4.93 21.44 13.11
CA ASP A 491 -5.41 22.80 13.03
C ASP A 491 -5.80 23.13 11.58
N ASN A 492 -6.89 23.85 11.42
CA ASN A 492 -7.37 24.39 10.16
C ASN A 492 -7.71 25.86 10.35
N ASP A 493 -7.12 26.73 9.55
CA ASP A 493 -7.53 28.12 9.42
C ASP A 493 -8.29 28.31 8.08
N ASP A 494 -9.59 28.64 8.17
CA ASP A 494 -10.42 28.95 7.01
C ASP A 494 -10.10 30.37 6.52
N THR A 495 -9.32 30.44 5.45
CA THR A 495 -8.87 31.72 4.85
C THR A 495 -9.82 32.25 3.78
N TYR A 496 -11.00 31.62 3.58
CA TYR A 496 -12.03 32.08 2.63
C TYR A 496 -12.86 33.21 3.21
N HIS A 497 -12.60 34.45 2.77
CA HIS A 497 -13.17 35.67 3.36
C HIS A 497 -14.38 36.26 2.59
N LEU A 498 -14.91 35.55 1.58
CA LEU A 498 -16.09 36.01 0.88
C LEU A 498 -17.37 35.85 1.73
N PRO A 499 -18.36 36.78 1.66
CA PRO A 499 -19.56 36.71 2.49
C PRO A 499 -20.47 35.51 2.11
N THR A 500 -20.29 34.96 0.92
CA THR A 500 -21.05 33.79 0.43
C THR A 500 -20.15 32.81 -0.31
N ARG A 501 -20.54 31.53 -0.27
CA ARG A 501 -19.94 30.48 -1.08
C ARG A 501 -20.77 30.26 -2.34
N PRO A 502 -20.15 30.30 -3.55
CA PRO A 502 -20.87 30.10 -4.81
C PRO A 502 -21.27 28.63 -4.98
N THR A 503 -22.46 28.39 -5.52
CA THR A 503 -22.95 27.04 -5.84
C THR A 503 -23.39 26.96 -7.30
N ILE A 504 -23.31 25.79 -7.92
CA ILE A 504 -23.82 25.51 -9.24
C ILE A 504 -24.75 24.28 -9.22
N ALA A 505 -25.65 24.16 -10.18
CA ALA A 505 -26.43 22.96 -10.41
C ALA A 505 -26.80 22.79 -11.87
N TYR A 506 -27.06 21.58 -12.27
CA TYR A 506 -27.60 21.24 -13.59
C TYR A 506 -29.07 20.79 -13.48
N ASN A 507 -29.84 21.03 -14.54
CA ASN A 507 -31.23 20.59 -14.62
C ASN A 507 -31.26 19.02 -14.64
N PRO A 508 -31.97 18.35 -13.71
CA PRO A 508 -32.02 16.90 -13.68
C PRO A 508 -32.68 16.27 -14.93
N THR A 509 -33.54 17.01 -15.66
CA THR A 509 -34.15 16.54 -16.92
C THR A 509 -33.33 16.87 -18.17
N ASN A 510 -32.39 17.80 -18.06
CA ASN A 510 -31.40 18.16 -19.09
C ASN A 510 -30.04 18.43 -18.43
N PRO A 511 -29.21 17.38 -18.15
CA PRO A 511 -28.00 17.51 -17.35
C PRO A 511 -26.87 18.32 -18.01
N THR A 512 -27.04 18.81 -19.21
CA THR A 512 -26.15 19.81 -19.84
C THR A 512 -26.56 21.25 -19.61
N MET A 513 -27.80 21.47 -19.16
CA MET A 513 -28.34 22.81 -18.90
C MET A 513 -28.01 23.28 -17.48
N LEU A 514 -27.18 24.31 -17.39
CA LEU A 514 -26.83 24.95 -16.11
C LEU A 514 -28.07 25.74 -15.60
N LEU A 515 -28.37 25.52 -14.32
CA LEU A 515 -29.37 26.30 -13.60
C LEU A 515 -28.76 27.64 -13.12
N PRO A 516 -29.58 28.64 -12.79
CA PRO A 516 -29.11 29.92 -12.25
C PRO A 516 -28.21 29.66 -11.02
N ASN A 517 -27.10 30.40 -10.95
CA ASN A 517 -26.18 30.32 -9.83
C ASN A 517 -26.89 30.66 -8.52
N GLY A 518 -26.61 29.87 -7.51
CA GLY A 518 -26.94 30.16 -6.13
C GLY A 518 -25.69 30.51 -5.34
N ALA A 519 -25.88 31.12 -4.19
CA ALA A 519 -24.82 31.32 -3.21
C ALA A 519 -25.41 31.12 -1.82
N VAL A 520 -24.60 30.59 -0.91
CA VAL A 520 -25.00 30.38 0.48
C VAL A 520 -24.09 31.18 1.40
N PRO A 521 -24.61 31.70 2.55
CA PRO A 521 -23.76 32.41 3.51
C PRO A 521 -22.54 31.60 3.91
N THR A 522 -21.40 32.26 4.02
CA THR A 522 -20.13 31.63 4.49
C THR A 522 -20.20 31.46 6.00
N GLN A 523 -19.77 30.29 6.46
CA GLN A 523 -19.51 29.99 7.87
C GLN A 523 -18.04 29.59 7.99
N SER A 524 -17.36 30.07 9.03
CA SER A 524 -15.99 29.64 9.30
C SER A 524 -15.95 28.15 9.61
N THR A 525 -14.98 27.48 9.01
CA THR A 525 -14.70 26.06 9.21
C THR A 525 -13.37 25.83 9.95
N SER A 526 -12.81 26.90 10.56
CA SER A 526 -11.59 26.81 11.37
C SER A 526 -11.80 25.90 12.58
N TYR A 527 -10.80 25.14 12.90
CA TYR A 527 -10.74 24.30 14.11
C TYR A 527 -9.32 24.12 14.61
N ALA A 528 -9.18 23.91 15.91
CA ALA A 528 -8.00 23.41 16.58
C ALA A 528 -8.40 22.17 17.38
N ARG A 529 -7.78 21.03 17.11
CA ARG A 529 -8.11 19.73 17.74
C ARG A 529 -6.86 19.05 18.23
N THR A 530 -6.95 18.43 19.41
CA THR A 530 -5.86 17.66 20.02
C THR A 530 -6.38 16.29 20.41
N TYR A 531 -5.61 15.27 20.13
CA TYR A 531 -5.92 13.88 20.43
C TYR A 531 -4.70 13.23 21.09
N ASP A 532 -4.91 12.44 22.11
CA ASP A 532 -3.86 11.65 22.72
C ASP A 532 -4.37 10.30 23.20
N GLY A 533 -3.46 9.34 23.32
CA GLY A 533 -3.84 8.01 23.78
C GLY A 533 -2.65 7.13 24.14
N TRP A 534 -2.89 6.26 25.13
CA TRP A 534 -1.97 5.20 25.53
C TRP A 534 -2.40 3.88 24.90
N THR A 535 -1.43 3.15 24.34
CA THR A 535 -1.66 1.87 23.66
C THR A 535 -0.76 0.77 24.23
N PRO A 536 -1.12 0.23 25.41
CA PRO A 536 -0.41 -0.90 26.00
C PRO A 536 -0.63 -2.17 25.19
N SER A 537 0.37 -3.06 25.19
CA SER A 537 0.26 -4.41 24.67
C SER A 537 1.04 -5.41 25.52
N LEU A 538 0.55 -6.65 25.56
CA LEU A 538 1.20 -7.75 26.23
C LEU A 538 1.08 -8.98 25.34
N ALA A 539 2.22 -9.54 24.94
CA ALA A 539 2.25 -10.78 24.17
C ALA A 539 3.07 -11.85 24.87
N LEU A 540 2.64 -13.09 24.69
CA LEU A 540 3.38 -14.29 25.11
C LEU A 540 3.64 -15.14 23.89
N SER A 541 4.90 -15.48 23.62
CA SER A 541 5.28 -16.42 22.59
C SER A 541 5.85 -17.70 23.16
N TYR A 542 5.53 -18.83 22.54
CA TYR A 542 6.05 -20.17 22.85
C TYR A 542 6.73 -20.74 21.62
N ARG A 543 8.02 -21.08 21.77
CA ARG A 543 8.85 -21.69 20.72
C ARG A 543 9.34 -23.05 21.20
N PRO A 544 8.58 -24.13 20.91
CA PRO A 544 8.99 -25.48 21.29
C PRO A 544 10.29 -25.93 20.65
N ASP A 545 10.58 -25.40 19.44
CA ASP A 545 11.74 -25.66 18.60
C ASP A 545 11.99 -24.47 17.66
N ASP A 546 12.95 -24.59 16.71
CA ASP A 546 13.28 -23.54 15.74
C ASP A 546 12.29 -23.42 14.58
N ILE A 547 11.33 -24.35 14.48
CA ILE A 547 10.33 -24.43 13.41
C ILE A 547 9.07 -23.67 13.79
N HIS A 548 8.60 -23.84 15.04
CA HIS A 548 7.29 -23.41 15.49
C HIS A 548 7.37 -22.16 16.36
N THR A 549 6.54 -21.17 16.04
CA THR A 549 6.23 -20.02 16.90
C THR A 549 4.73 -19.95 17.13
N VAL A 550 4.28 -20.11 18.38
CA VAL A 550 2.91 -19.93 18.83
C VAL A 550 2.87 -18.68 19.70
N PHE A 551 1.88 -17.83 19.52
CA PHE A 551 1.74 -16.61 20.32
C PHE A 551 0.29 -16.29 20.66
N ALA A 552 0.11 -15.52 21.74
CA ALA A 552 -1.13 -14.85 22.10
C ALA A 552 -0.80 -13.43 22.55
N ALA A 553 -1.67 -12.47 22.23
CA ALA A 553 -1.48 -11.08 22.58
C ALA A 553 -2.81 -10.41 22.94
N LEU A 554 -2.73 -9.45 23.89
CA LEU A 554 -3.75 -8.47 24.20
C LEU A 554 -3.16 -7.09 23.95
N SER A 555 -3.86 -6.25 23.20
CA SER A 555 -3.33 -4.95 22.78
C SER A 555 -4.41 -3.89 22.69
N ARG A 556 -3.99 -2.63 22.76
CA ARG A 556 -4.80 -1.47 22.41
C ARG A 556 -4.14 -0.72 21.27
N SER A 557 -4.96 -0.16 20.36
CA SER A 557 -4.55 0.71 19.26
C SER A 557 -5.33 2.01 19.30
N PHE A 558 -4.79 3.07 18.70
CA PHE A 558 -5.34 4.42 18.73
C PHE A 558 -5.16 5.08 17.36
N GLU A 559 -6.19 5.76 16.85
CA GLU A 559 -6.15 6.45 15.57
C GLU A 559 -6.96 7.76 15.64
N PRO A 560 -6.31 8.93 15.48
CA PRO A 560 -6.99 10.22 15.41
C PRO A 560 -7.61 10.45 14.03
N PRO A 561 -8.64 11.33 13.91
CA PRO A 561 -9.16 11.79 12.63
C PRO A 561 -8.09 12.51 11.79
N THR A 562 -8.25 12.44 10.47
CA THR A 562 -7.49 13.25 9.50
C THR A 562 -8.19 14.57 9.22
N HIS A 563 -7.52 15.49 8.51
CA HIS A 563 -8.15 16.73 8.04
C HIS A 563 -9.35 16.47 7.12
N ASP A 564 -9.32 15.37 6.35
CA ASP A 564 -10.42 15.01 5.47
C ASP A 564 -11.67 14.53 6.23
N ASP A 565 -11.51 13.94 7.42
CA ASP A 565 -12.61 13.62 8.32
C ASP A 565 -13.17 14.88 8.99
N LEU A 566 -12.28 15.79 9.44
CA LEU A 566 -12.62 17.00 10.19
C LEU A 566 -13.13 18.16 9.31
N LEU A 567 -12.85 18.13 7.99
CA LEU A 567 -13.32 19.10 6.99
C LEU A 567 -13.99 18.37 5.82
N ALA A 568 -15.11 17.71 6.09
CA ALA A 568 -15.83 16.94 5.08
C ALA A 568 -16.67 17.82 4.15
N THR A 569 -16.56 17.58 2.83
CA THR A 569 -17.42 18.23 1.82
C THR A 569 -18.81 17.59 1.86
N VAL A 570 -19.87 18.39 1.98
CA VAL A 570 -21.25 17.91 2.22
C VAL A 570 -22.29 18.59 1.31
N ASN A 571 -23.49 18.02 1.30
CA ASN A 571 -24.70 18.53 0.63
C ASN A 571 -24.66 18.65 -0.89
N GLY A 572 -23.61 18.09 -1.56
CA GLY A 572 -23.64 17.99 -3.01
C GLY A 572 -24.52 16.80 -3.47
N THR A 573 -25.15 16.93 -4.62
CA THR A 573 -25.88 15.85 -5.29
C THR A 573 -25.23 15.52 -6.64
N PRO A 574 -25.60 14.43 -7.31
CA PRO A 574 -25.12 14.16 -8.66
C PRO A 574 -25.32 15.29 -9.70
N ASN A 575 -26.20 16.26 -9.41
CA ASN A 575 -26.46 17.40 -10.28
C ASN A 575 -26.19 18.75 -9.63
N SER A 576 -25.63 18.80 -8.42
CA SER A 576 -25.34 20.07 -7.73
C SER A 576 -24.05 20.05 -6.93
N SER A 577 -23.41 21.22 -6.81
CA SER A 577 -22.22 21.42 -5.99
C SER A 577 -22.53 21.41 -4.49
N PRO A 578 -21.49 21.32 -3.63
CA PRO A 578 -21.64 21.50 -2.19
C PRO A 578 -22.30 22.82 -1.81
N GLY A 579 -23.03 22.82 -0.68
CA GLY A 579 -23.72 23.99 -0.14
C GLY A 579 -25.07 24.28 -0.77
N ARG A 580 -25.40 23.68 -1.91
CA ARG A 580 -26.73 23.84 -2.50
C ARG A 580 -27.73 22.93 -1.79
N PRO A 581 -28.95 23.43 -1.45
CA PRO A 581 -29.99 22.61 -0.81
C PRO A 581 -30.24 21.30 -1.55
N ASN A 582 -30.14 20.17 -0.83
CA ASN A 582 -30.48 18.87 -1.38
C ASN A 582 -31.98 18.61 -1.17
N PRO A 583 -32.81 18.49 -2.24
CA PRO A 583 -34.24 18.20 -2.10
C PRO A 583 -34.54 16.87 -1.35
N ALA A 584 -33.62 15.92 -1.39
CA ALA A 584 -33.76 14.65 -0.65
C ALA A 584 -33.49 14.79 0.85
N GLN A 585 -32.84 15.91 1.26
CA GLN A 585 -32.49 16.20 2.65
C GLN A 585 -32.81 17.68 2.96
N PRO A 586 -34.10 18.10 2.91
CA PRO A 586 -34.49 19.50 3.01
C PRO A 586 -34.17 20.16 4.36
N PHE A 587 -33.88 19.36 5.39
CA PHE A 587 -33.50 19.83 6.73
C PHE A 587 -31.98 19.82 6.97
N ALA A 588 -31.16 19.32 6.02
CA ALA A 588 -29.73 19.40 6.14
C ALA A 588 -29.25 20.86 6.03
N PRO A 589 -28.27 21.28 6.82
CA PRO A 589 -27.75 22.65 6.74
C PRO A 589 -27.19 22.95 5.34
N PHE A 590 -27.32 24.19 4.88
CA PHE A 590 -26.77 24.68 3.60
C PHE A 590 -25.25 24.90 3.67
N ALA A 591 -24.52 24.01 4.35
CA ALA A 591 -23.08 24.10 4.47
C ALA A 591 -22.40 23.39 3.30
N ALA A 592 -21.30 23.96 2.79
CA ALA A 592 -20.42 23.28 1.84
C ALA A 592 -19.50 22.26 2.55
N PHE A 593 -19.22 22.53 3.82
CA PHE A 593 -18.37 21.69 4.67
C PHE A 593 -19.04 21.45 6.03
N THR A 594 -18.68 20.31 6.65
CA THR A 594 -18.89 20.07 8.07
C THR A 594 -17.55 20.03 8.78
N THR A 595 -17.52 20.45 10.05
CA THR A 595 -16.39 20.30 10.98
C THR A 595 -16.89 19.55 12.21
N PRO A 596 -17.14 18.23 12.09
CA PRO A 596 -17.73 17.47 13.18
C PRO A 596 -16.76 17.38 14.39
N ASP A 597 -17.33 17.28 15.59
CA ASP A 597 -16.57 17.05 16.80
C ASP A 597 -16.26 15.54 16.95
N LEU A 598 -15.27 15.09 16.16
CA LEU A 598 -14.90 13.68 16.13
C LEU A 598 -13.93 13.32 17.27
N LYS A 599 -14.13 12.15 17.81
CA LYS A 599 -13.19 11.51 18.75
C LYS A 599 -12.22 10.62 17.98
N ALA A 600 -11.02 10.42 18.55
CA ALA A 600 -10.14 9.37 18.07
C ALA A 600 -10.79 8.00 18.29
N GLN A 601 -10.64 7.12 17.31
CA GLN A 601 -11.08 5.73 17.45
C GLN A 601 -10.03 4.91 18.21
N THR A 602 -10.47 3.92 18.97
CA THR A 602 -9.60 2.99 19.69
C THR A 602 -10.06 1.56 19.52
N ALA A 603 -9.13 0.62 19.45
CA ALA A 603 -9.43 -0.80 19.39
C ALA A 603 -8.72 -1.55 20.51
N THR A 604 -9.45 -2.40 21.23
CA THR A 604 -8.90 -3.40 22.14
C THR A 604 -8.98 -4.75 21.45
N THR A 605 -7.82 -5.40 21.22
CA THR A 605 -7.72 -6.61 20.42
C THR A 605 -7.10 -7.75 21.21
N ILE A 606 -7.73 -8.92 21.18
CA ILE A 606 -7.12 -10.20 21.55
C ILE A 606 -6.80 -10.95 20.27
N GLU A 607 -5.58 -11.49 20.17
CA GLU A 607 -5.18 -12.30 19.04
C GLU A 607 -4.33 -13.48 19.45
N GLY A 608 -4.37 -14.54 18.66
CA GLY A 608 -3.51 -15.70 18.80
C GLY A 608 -3.08 -16.23 17.44
N GLY A 609 -1.89 -16.78 17.37
CA GLY A 609 -1.37 -17.29 16.10
C GLY A 609 -0.38 -18.41 16.25
N TRP A 610 -0.20 -19.11 15.13
CA TRP A 610 0.77 -20.18 14.97
C TRP A 610 1.42 -20.08 13.59
N ARG A 611 2.72 -19.91 13.57
CA ARG A 611 3.51 -19.90 12.34
C ARG A 611 4.67 -20.84 12.42
N GLY A 612 5.16 -21.25 11.23
CA GLY A 612 6.32 -22.11 11.14
C GLY A 612 6.75 -22.39 9.71
N ARG A 613 7.93 -23.01 9.62
CA ARG A 613 8.51 -23.47 8.37
C ARG A 613 9.21 -24.81 8.57
N LEU A 614 8.75 -25.82 7.86
CA LEU A 614 9.31 -27.17 7.90
C LEU A 614 9.67 -27.58 6.46
N GLN A 615 10.98 -27.64 6.15
CA GLN A 615 11.49 -28.10 4.85
C GLN A 615 10.72 -27.53 3.64
N ARG A 616 9.66 -28.23 3.19
CA ARG A 616 8.86 -27.91 2.00
C ARG A 616 7.57 -27.14 2.33
N PHE A 617 7.25 -26.95 3.61
CA PHE A 617 5.99 -26.31 4.04
C PHE A 617 6.25 -25.07 4.87
N SER A 618 5.41 -24.05 4.68
CA SER A 618 5.34 -22.88 5.54
C SER A 618 3.88 -22.56 5.85
N TRP A 619 3.61 -22.07 7.06
CA TRP A 619 2.29 -21.64 7.48
C TRP A 619 2.36 -20.43 8.38
N ASP A 620 1.31 -19.61 8.33
CA ASP A 620 1.01 -18.51 9.26
C ASP A 620 -0.49 -18.46 9.44
N ALA A 621 -0.96 -18.69 10.66
CA ALA A 621 -2.36 -18.68 11.02
C ALA A 621 -2.55 -17.71 12.20
N VAL A 622 -3.48 -16.77 12.06
CA VAL A 622 -3.82 -15.80 13.11
C VAL A 622 -5.33 -15.73 13.23
N VAL A 623 -5.82 -15.69 14.45
CA VAL A 623 -7.22 -15.41 14.79
C VAL A 623 -7.24 -14.20 15.71
N TYR A 624 -8.12 -13.25 15.46
CA TYR A 624 -8.27 -12.07 16.29
C TYR A 624 -9.72 -11.68 16.50
N TYR A 625 -9.95 -10.97 17.61
CA TYR A 625 -11.22 -10.30 17.92
C TYR A 625 -10.89 -8.92 18.49
N SER A 626 -11.51 -7.88 17.91
CA SER A 626 -11.31 -6.49 18.31
C SER A 626 -12.65 -5.85 18.70
N TRP A 627 -12.66 -5.15 19.83
CA TRP A 627 -13.70 -4.21 20.21
C TRP A 627 -13.22 -2.82 19.81
N VAL A 628 -13.98 -2.14 18.96
CA VAL A 628 -13.64 -0.80 18.46
C VAL A 628 -14.62 0.20 19.04
N ASP A 629 -14.11 1.22 19.70
CA ASP A 629 -14.90 2.35 20.21
C ASP A 629 -14.68 3.57 19.34
N ASN A 630 -15.76 4.32 19.08
CA ASN A 630 -15.77 5.55 18.27
C ASN A 630 -15.25 5.35 16.84
N GLU A 631 -15.60 4.26 16.17
CA GLU A 631 -15.11 3.99 14.81
C GLU A 631 -15.46 5.12 13.85
N LEU A 632 -14.46 5.60 13.10
CA LEU A 632 -14.63 6.70 12.16
C LEU A 632 -15.22 6.17 10.84
N LEU A 633 -16.38 6.68 10.48
CA LEU A 633 -17.10 6.32 9.26
C LEU A 633 -17.32 7.57 8.39
N SER A 634 -16.96 7.48 7.10
CA SER A 634 -17.27 8.52 6.10
C SER A 634 -18.57 8.14 5.39
N LEU A 635 -19.65 8.84 5.69
CA LEU A 635 -20.99 8.51 5.22
C LEU A 635 -21.34 9.17 3.89
N ARG A 636 -22.13 8.44 3.07
CA ARG A 636 -22.77 8.93 1.85
C ARG A 636 -24.25 8.56 1.86
N ASP A 637 -25.06 9.46 1.33
CA ASP A 637 -26.49 9.20 1.17
C ASP A 637 -26.80 8.29 -0.04
N SER A 638 -28.06 7.97 -0.24
CA SER A 638 -28.54 7.17 -1.38
C SER A 638 -28.34 7.82 -2.75
N THR A 639 -27.95 9.08 -2.83
CA THR A 639 -27.55 9.73 -4.08
C THR A 639 -26.04 9.63 -4.33
N GLY A 640 -25.28 9.10 -3.37
CA GLY A 640 -23.81 9.04 -3.38
C GLY A 640 -23.13 10.33 -2.92
N ALA A 641 -23.90 11.34 -2.47
CA ALA A 641 -23.37 12.59 -1.93
C ALA A 641 -22.79 12.37 -0.52
N SER A 642 -21.65 13.01 -0.23
CA SER A 642 -21.06 12.98 1.11
C SER A 642 -21.94 13.74 2.10
N ILE A 643 -22.21 13.12 3.25
CA ILE A 643 -22.94 13.73 4.37
C ILE A 643 -22.05 13.97 5.59
N GLY A 644 -20.75 13.73 5.45
CA GLY A 644 -19.72 13.98 6.44
C GLY A 644 -19.17 12.71 7.10
N ALA A 645 -18.34 12.90 8.10
CA ALA A 645 -17.79 11.82 8.93
C ALA A 645 -18.48 11.82 10.30
N ILE A 646 -18.61 10.61 10.89
CA ILE A 646 -19.14 10.38 12.22
C ILE A 646 -18.26 9.38 12.98
N ASN A 647 -18.43 9.32 14.31
CA ASN A 647 -18.01 8.15 15.09
C ASN A 647 -19.20 7.20 15.24
N ALA A 648 -19.07 5.95 14.83
CA ALA A 648 -19.92 4.87 15.31
C ALA A 648 -19.51 4.56 16.77
N ASP A 649 -20.49 4.42 17.67
CA ASP A 649 -20.20 4.26 19.11
C ASP A 649 -19.36 3.01 19.36
N LYS A 650 -19.84 1.85 18.86
CA LYS A 650 -19.15 0.55 19.01
C LYS A 650 -19.30 -0.30 17.77
N THR A 651 -18.20 -0.97 17.43
CA THR A 651 -18.18 -2.04 16.43
C THR A 651 -17.32 -3.20 16.91
N THR A 652 -17.47 -4.36 16.27
CA THR A 652 -16.68 -5.55 16.58
C THR A 652 -16.06 -6.09 15.30
N HIS A 653 -14.78 -6.46 15.35
CA HIS A 653 -14.05 -7.01 14.20
C HIS A 653 -13.50 -8.39 14.56
N PHE A 654 -14.10 -9.45 14.01
CA PHE A 654 -13.58 -10.81 14.10
C PHE A 654 -12.92 -11.22 12.78
N GLY A 655 -11.74 -11.86 12.84
CA GLY A 655 -11.08 -12.35 11.66
C GLY A 655 -10.19 -13.57 11.87
N ILE A 656 -10.02 -14.31 10.73
CA ILE A 656 -9.11 -15.44 10.59
C ILE A 656 -8.21 -15.17 9.40
N GLU A 657 -6.92 -15.24 9.60
CA GLU A 657 -5.87 -14.96 8.62
C GLU A 657 -5.02 -16.23 8.47
N LEU A 658 -5.01 -16.86 7.28
CA LEU A 658 -4.28 -18.10 7.04
C LEU A 658 -3.43 -17.98 5.77
N ARG A 659 -2.14 -18.25 5.87
CA ARG A 659 -1.22 -18.42 4.74
C ARG A 659 -0.58 -19.80 4.79
N LEU A 660 -0.63 -20.51 3.67
CA LEU A 660 0.03 -21.80 3.49
C LEU A 660 0.91 -21.74 2.25
N GLY A 661 2.12 -22.22 2.34
CA GLY A 661 3.05 -22.40 1.24
C GLY A 661 3.58 -23.83 1.21
N ALA A 662 3.68 -24.44 0.03
CA ALA A 662 4.18 -25.79 -0.13
C ALA A 662 5.00 -25.96 -1.40
N LYS A 663 6.17 -26.60 -1.29
CA LYS A 663 6.90 -27.20 -2.40
C LYS A 663 6.44 -28.65 -2.54
N LEU A 664 5.38 -28.87 -3.35
CA LEU A 664 4.73 -30.16 -3.54
C LEU A 664 5.68 -31.17 -4.18
N THR A 665 6.46 -30.71 -5.17
CA THR A 665 7.59 -31.44 -5.76
C THR A 665 8.74 -30.46 -5.98
N ASP A 666 9.87 -30.92 -6.53
CA ASP A 666 10.98 -30.01 -6.89
C ASP A 666 10.63 -29.04 -8.02
N ARG A 667 9.56 -29.34 -8.80
CA ARG A 667 9.07 -28.53 -9.93
C ARG A 667 7.71 -27.90 -9.68
N LEU A 668 6.97 -28.30 -8.66
CA LEU A 668 5.61 -27.83 -8.38
C LEU A 668 5.55 -27.20 -6.97
N SER A 669 5.17 -25.93 -6.92
CA SER A 669 4.93 -25.22 -5.66
C SER A 669 3.56 -24.57 -5.67
N GLY A 670 2.96 -24.45 -4.49
CA GLY A 670 1.66 -23.82 -4.30
C GLY A 670 1.66 -22.89 -3.10
N ARG A 671 0.75 -21.91 -3.15
CA ARG A 671 0.50 -20.96 -2.06
C ARG A 671 -0.99 -20.70 -1.96
N VAL A 672 -1.50 -20.62 -0.75
CA VAL A 672 -2.87 -20.24 -0.46
C VAL A 672 -2.84 -19.18 0.64
N ALA A 673 -3.59 -18.10 0.45
CA ALA A 673 -3.92 -17.13 1.48
C ALA A 673 -5.44 -17.06 1.63
N TYR A 674 -5.91 -17.11 2.86
CA TYR A 674 -7.32 -17.02 3.20
C TYR A 674 -7.53 -15.96 4.27
N THR A 675 -8.48 -15.08 4.03
CA THR A 675 -8.96 -14.08 4.98
C THR A 675 -10.43 -14.28 5.20
N TYR A 676 -10.81 -14.51 6.45
CA TYR A 676 -12.20 -14.42 6.92
C TYR A 676 -12.32 -13.15 7.76
N GLN A 677 -13.41 -12.41 7.58
CA GLN A 677 -13.70 -11.21 8.37
C GLN A 677 -15.21 -11.05 8.57
N ASP A 678 -15.59 -10.81 9.80
CA ASP A 678 -16.96 -10.51 10.22
C ASP A 678 -16.91 -9.24 11.09
N PHE A 679 -17.17 -8.11 10.46
CA PHE A 679 -17.12 -6.79 11.06
C PHE A 679 -18.54 -6.26 11.18
N ARG A 680 -18.95 -5.87 12.38
CA ARG A 680 -20.34 -5.52 12.70
C ARG A 680 -20.44 -4.28 13.55
N PHE A 681 -21.51 -3.55 13.38
CA PHE A 681 -22.02 -2.63 14.38
C PHE A 681 -22.38 -3.42 15.66
N ASP A 682 -22.23 -2.82 16.81
CA ASP A 682 -22.62 -3.40 18.11
C ASP A 682 -23.76 -2.57 18.72
N ASN A 683 -25.00 -3.04 18.50
CA ASN A 683 -26.23 -2.39 18.95
C ASN A 683 -26.38 -0.91 18.51
N ASP A 684 -25.95 -0.57 17.28
CA ASP A 684 -26.10 0.78 16.71
C ASP A 684 -27.60 1.16 16.63
N PRO A 685 -28.02 2.37 17.04
CA PRO A 685 -29.44 2.76 17.08
C PRO A 685 -30.14 2.69 15.71
N LEU A 686 -29.42 2.87 14.59
CA LEU A 686 -29.97 2.87 13.23
C LEU A 686 -29.66 1.55 12.50
N ARG A 687 -28.46 1.01 12.70
CA ARG A 687 -27.90 -0.12 11.94
C ARG A 687 -27.96 -1.45 12.69
N GLY A 688 -28.33 -1.42 13.99
CA GLY A 688 -28.41 -2.63 14.83
C GLY A 688 -27.07 -3.35 14.91
N ASN A 689 -27.05 -4.63 14.52
CA ASN A 689 -25.88 -5.50 14.46
C ASN A 689 -25.49 -5.87 13.00
N ASN A 690 -25.78 -4.97 12.05
CA ASN A 690 -25.47 -5.18 10.63
C ASN A 690 -23.98 -5.30 10.40
N GLN A 691 -23.60 -5.95 9.31
CA GLN A 691 -22.21 -5.98 8.86
C GLN A 691 -21.79 -4.60 8.35
N LEU A 692 -20.56 -4.22 8.65
CA LEU A 692 -19.92 -3.04 8.06
C LEU A 692 -19.79 -3.25 6.55
N ALA A 693 -20.34 -2.31 5.77
CA ALA A 693 -20.32 -2.40 4.32
C ALA A 693 -18.92 -2.37 3.74
N GLY A 694 -18.70 -3.06 2.62
CA GLY A 694 -17.44 -3.08 1.88
C GLY A 694 -16.42 -4.11 2.36
N ALA A 695 -16.68 -4.83 3.46
CA ALA A 695 -15.82 -5.92 3.93
C ALA A 695 -16.23 -7.25 3.27
N PRO A 696 -15.39 -7.86 2.38
CA PRO A 696 -15.68 -9.21 1.89
C PRO A 696 -15.59 -10.23 3.04
N PRO A 697 -16.66 -11.00 3.35
CA PRO A 697 -16.60 -11.97 4.44
C PRO A 697 -15.52 -13.04 4.25
N HIS A 698 -15.30 -13.45 3.01
CA HIS A 698 -14.27 -14.41 2.64
C HIS A 698 -13.46 -13.91 1.46
N LEU A 699 -12.14 -13.99 1.56
CA LEU A 699 -11.24 -13.71 0.45
C LEU A 699 -10.18 -14.82 0.36
N ILE A 700 -10.07 -15.45 -0.80
CA ILE A 700 -9.15 -16.54 -1.05
C ILE A 700 -8.24 -16.15 -2.22
N TYR A 701 -6.95 -16.26 -2.02
CA TYR A 701 -5.96 -16.24 -3.08
C TYR A 701 -5.26 -17.61 -3.11
N ALA A 702 -5.25 -18.24 -4.27
CA ALA A 702 -4.52 -19.50 -4.46
C ALA A 702 -3.64 -19.38 -5.71
N GLN A 703 -2.39 -19.85 -5.59
CA GLN A 703 -1.40 -19.83 -6.66
C GLN A 703 -0.75 -21.20 -6.79
N LEU A 704 -0.60 -21.67 -8.02
CA LEU A 704 0.15 -22.87 -8.35
C LEU A 704 1.20 -22.51 -9.39
N GLN A 705 2.47 -22.88 -9.15
CA GLN A 705 3.60 -22.63 -10.04
C GLN A 705 4.26 -23.94 -10.40
N TYR A 706 4.43 -24.19 -11.71
CA TYR A 706 5.08 -25.37 -12.27
C TYR A 706 6.30 -24.98 -13.09
N GLN A 707 7.46 -25.48 -12.70
CA GLN A 707 8.72 -25.36 -13.43
C GLN A 707 8.80 -26.50 -14.47
N ALA A 708 8.29 -26.24 -15.68
CA ALA A 708 8.22 -27.25 -16.73
C ALA A 708 9.61 -27.74 -17.17
N THR A 709 10.55 -26.78 -17.35
CA THR A 709 11.98 -27.03 -17.55
C THR A 709 12.78 -26.06 -16.69
N GLU A 710 14.11 -26.13 -16.70
CA GLU A 710 14.96 -25.15 -16.02
C GLU A 710 14.76 -23.70 -16.54
N ALA A 711 14.34 -23.58 -17.80
CA ALA A 711 14.12 -22.29 -18.45
C ALA A 711 12.65 -21.84 -18.48
N TRP A 712 11.68 -22.75 -18.35
CA TRP A 712 10.26 -22.48 -18.57
C TRP A 712 9.40 -22.70 -17.33
N MET A 713 8.74 -21.64 -16.87
CA MET A 713 7.81 -21.63 -15.75
C MET A 713 6.41 -21.30 -16.23
N VAL A 714 5.40 -21.96 -15.67
CA VAL A 714 3.97 -21.65 -15.83
C VAL A 714 3.35 -21.48 -14.45
N GLN A 715 2.53 -20.46 -14.28
CA GLN A 715 1.85 -20.15 -13.04
C GLN A 715 0.37 -19.85 -13.30
N THR A 716 -0.50 -20.37 -12.46
CA THR A 716 -1.90 -19.96 -12.38
C THR A 716 -2.20 -19.39 -11.00
N ALA A 717 -3.06 -18.37 -10.96
CA ALA A 717 -3.53 -17.76 -9.71
C ALA A 717 -5.04 -17.57 -9.77
N VAL A 718 -5.70 -17.71 -8.62
CA VAL A 718 -7.14 -17.50 -8.45
C VAL A 718 -7.36 -16.50 -7.34
N ARG A 719 -8.17 -15.47 -7.61
CA ARG A 719 -8.77 -14.58 -6.61
C ARG A 719 -10.25 -14.91 -6.50
N TRP A 720 -10.69 -15.31 -5.32
CA TRP A 720 -12.04 -15.81 -5.08
C TRP A 720 -12.67 -15.15 -3.86
N SER A 721 -13.81 -14.49 -4.05
CA SER A 721 -14.71 -13.97 -3.02
C SER A 721 -16.00 -14.80 -3.09
N PRO A 722 -16.14 -15.87 -2.28
CA PRO A 722 -17.25 -16.83 -2.41
C PRO A 722 -18.57 -16.34 -1.82
N ALA A 723 -18.57 -15.25 -1.05
CA ALA A 723 -19.77 -14.69 -0.42
C ALA A 723 -20.13 -13.32 -0.97
N SER A 724 -21.40 -12.95 -0.89
CA SER A 724 -21.88 -11.61 -1.20
C SER A 724 -21.31 -10.59 -0.21
N VAL A 725 -21.02 -9.38 -0.70
CA VAL A 725 -20.44 -8.27 0.09
C VAL A 725 -21.48 -7.18 0.24
N PRO A 726 -21.83 -6.73 1.46
CA PRO A 726 -22.78 -5.64 1.64
C PRO A 726 -22.19 -4.32 1.07
N VAL A 727 -23.02 -3.59 0.32
CA VAL A 727 -22.68 -2.32 -0.31
C VAL A 727 -23.07 -1.15 0.59
N ASP A 728 -24.07 -1.34 1.44
CA ASP A 728 -24.59 -0.36 2.37
C ASP A 728 -24.62 -0.88 3.81
N ASN A 729 -24.56 0.06 4.76
CA ASN A 729 -24.55 -0.24 6.20
C ASN A 729 -25.90 -0.78 6.70
N MET A 730 -26.97 -0.58 5.93
CA MET A 730 -28.29 -1.20 6.22
C MET A 730 -28.38 -2.62 5.70
N ASN A 731 -27.37 -3.13 4.99
CA ASN A 731 -27.29 -4.47 4.41
C ASN A 731 -28.48 -4.79 3.47
N THR A 732 -28.87 -3.84 2.64
CA THR A 732 -30.00 -3.97 1.72
C THR A 732 -29.58 -4.29 0.28
N LEU A 733 -28.33 -3.95 -0.09
CA LEU A 733 -27.74 -4.17 -1.41
C LEU A 733 -26.40 -4.90 -1.28
N PHE A 734 -26.15 -5.84 -2.19
CA PHE A 734 -24.98 -6.72 -2.12
C PHE A 734 -24.29 -6.83 -3.49
N ALA A 735 -22.95 -6.85 -3.47
CA ALA A 735 -22.13 -7.29 -4.59
C ALA A 735 -22.09 -8.84 -4.64
N ASP A 736 -22.11 -9.39 -5.86
CA ASP A 736 -22.16 -10.84 -6.06
C ASP A 736 -20.81 -11.52 -5.85
N PRO A 737 -20.79 -12.78 -5.46
CA PRO A 737 -19.59 -13.62 -5.39
C PRO A 737 -18.90 -13.73 -6.75
N TYR A 738 -17.57 -13.81 -6.73
CA TYR A 738 -16.78 -13.98 -7.96
C TYR A 738 -15.52 -14.81 -7.74
N ALA A 739 -15.05 -15.43 -8.84
CA ALA A 739 -13.72 -16.01 -8.95
C ALA A 739 -13.09 -15.54 -10.26
N VAL A 740 -11.84 -15.06 -10.18
CA VAL A 740 -11.03 -14.61 -11.32
C VAL A 740 -9.75 -15.42 -11.37
N VAL A 741 -9.45 -15.98 -12.54
CA VAL A 741 -8.27 -16.82 -12.77
C VAL A 741 -7.32 -16.10 -13.70
N ASP A 742 -6.06 -16.04 -13.30
CA ASP A 742 -4.95 -15.50 -14.10
C ASP A 742 -3.98 -16.63 -14.48
N LEU A 743 -3.41 -16.55 -15.68
CA LEU A 743 -2.39 -17.47 -16.19
C LEU A 743 -1.16 -16.69 -16.59
N ARG A 744 0.02 -17.14 -16.17
CA ARG A 744 1.31 -16.55 -16.50
C ARG A 744 2.29 -17.59 -16.98
N THR A 745 3.22 -17.17 -17.83
CA THR A 745 4.36 -17.97 -18.24
C THR A 745 5.60 -17.10 -18.32
N GLU A 746 6.74 -17.65 -17.93
CA GLU A 746 8.06 -17.03 -18.08
C GLU A 746 9.00 -18.00 -18.74
N TYR A 747 9.77 -17.51 -19.72
CA TYR A 747 10.80 -18.28 -20.40
C TYR A 747 12.14 -17.56 -20.35
N ARG A 748 13.15 -18.18 -19.75
CA ARG A 748 14.52 -17.70 -19.72
C ARG A 748 15.23 -18.11 -21.00
N ILE A 749 15.49 -17.13 -21.89
CA ILE A 749 16.18 -17.34 -23.17
C ILE A 749 17.65 -17.72 -22.89
N ASP A 750 18.31 -16.91 -22.06
CA ASP A 750 19.69 -17.10 -21.63
C ASP A 750 19.92 -16.47 -20.23
N LYS A 751 21.15 -16.17 -19.86
CA LYS A 751 21.49 -15.54 -18.57
C LYS A 751 21.06 -14.07 -18.50
N THR A 752 20.97 -13.40 -19.64
CA THR A 752 20.66 -11.97 -19.77
C THR A 752 19.18 -11.72 -20.01
N PHE A 753 18.53 -12.50 -20.89
CA PHE A 753 17.18 -12.24 -21.37
C PHE A 753 16.15 -13.23 -20.85
N ARG A 754 15.02 -12.69 -20.39
CA ARG A 754 13.78 -13.42 -20.05
C ARG A 754 12.60 -12.78 -20.74
N VAL A 755 11.63 -13.56 -21.15
CA VAL A 755 10.34 -13.11 -21.68
C VAL A 755 9.22 -13.67 -20.82
N PHE A 756 8.15 -12.89 -20.67
CA PHE A 756 6.96 -13.36 -19.98
C PHE A 756 5.70 -13.06 -20.78
N GLY A 757 4.66 -13.85 -20.51
CA GLY A 757 3.31 -13.64 -21.00
C GLY A 757 2.31 -13.80 -19.87
N GLU A 758 1.23 -13.02 -19.89
CA GLU A 758 0.19 -13.03 -18.87
C GLU A 758 -1.19 -12.93 -19.52
N ILE A 759 -2.13 -13.74 -19.04
CA ILE A 759 -3.57 -13.62 -19.32
C ILE A 759 -4.25 -13.34 -17.99
N THR A 760 -4.81 -12.14 -17.84
CA THR A 760 -5.64 -11.81 -16.67
C THR A 760 -7.10 -12.09 -16.94
N ASN A 761 -7.86 -12.48 -15.90
CA ASN A 761 -9.27 -12.81 -16.02
C ASN A 761 -9.53 -13.79 -17.20
N LEU A 762 -8.86 -14.94 -17.20
CA LEU A 762 -8.85 -15.95 -18.27
C LEU A 762 -10.25 -16.30 -18.81
N PHE A 763 -11.23 -16.36 -17.93
CA PHE A 763 -12.61 -16.72 -18.27
C PHE A 763 -13.52 -15.52 -18.58
N ASN A 764 -12.95 -14.31 -18.64
CA ASN A 764 -13.68 -13.05 -18.92
C ASN A 764 -14.90 -12.86 -18.01
N LYS A 765 -14.72 -13.10 -16.69
CA LYS A 765 -15.78 -12.94 -15.70
C LYS A 765 -16.08 -11.46 -15.49
N THR A 766 -17.33 -11.05 -15.60
CA THR A 766 -17.81 -9.73 -15.14
C THR A 766 -18.03 -9.80 -13.64
N TYR A 767 -17.43 -8.87 -12.88
CA TYR A 767 -17.46 -8.82 -11.41
C TYR A 767 -17.24 -7.40 -10.92
N ALA A 768 -17.68 -7.11 -9.69
CA ALA A 768 -17.33 -5.88 -8.99
C ALA A 768 -15.99 -6.09 -8.27
N SER A 769 -14.94 -5.35 -8.66
CA SER A 769 -13.63 -5.36 -7.98
C SER A 769 -13.71 -4.67 -6.62
N SER A 770 -14.57 -3.66 -6.50
CA SER A 770 -14.86 -2.88 -5.29
C SER A 770 -16.27 -2.30 -5.36
N THR A 771 -16.67 -1.63 -4.29
CA THR A 771 -17.96 -0.93 -4.22
C THR A 771 -17.80 0.47 -3.63
N LEU A 772 -18.60 1.42 -4.08
CA LEU A 772 -18.80 2.69 -3.39
C LEU A 772 -19.76 2.43 -2.22
N ILE A 773 -19.30 2.67 -0.99
CA ILE A 773 -20.10 2.43 0.20
C ILE A 773 -21.03 3.60 0.45
N VAL A 774 -22.30 3.31 0.70
CA VAL A 774 -23.33 4.25 1.11
C VAL A 774 -23.93 3.80 2.45
N ASP A 775 -24.54 4.71 3.20
CA ASP A 775 -25.15 4.36 4.47
C ASP A 775 -26.44 3.51 4.28
N GLN A 776 -27.28 3.94 3.35
CA GLN A 776 -28.47 3.19 2.92
C GLN A 776 -28.57 3.24 1.40
N ALA A 777 -28.61 2.09 0.76
CA ALA A 777 -28.70 1.97 -0.70
C ALA A 777 -30.13 1.94 -1.19
N ARG A 778 -30.31 2.39 -2.46
CA ARG A 778 -31.50 2.13 -3.26
C ARG A 778 -31.25 0.88 -4.11
N PRO A 779 -32.31 0.17 -4.59
CA PRO A 779 -32.12 -0.98 -5.49
C PRO A 779 -31.42 -0.62 -6.81
N ASP A 780 -31.58 0.63 -7.27
CA ASP A 780 -30.96 1.19 -8.49
C ASP A 780 -29.68 1.99 -8.21
N GLN A 781 -29.02 1.79 -7.06
CA GLN A 781 -27.83 2.51 -6.64
C GLN A 781 -26.63 2.26 -7.57
N ALA A 782 -26.01 3.33 -8.07
CA ALA A 782 -24.71 3.23 -8.71
C ALA A 782 -23.61 3.09 -7.64
N ALA A 783 -23.24 1.86 -7.35
CA ALA A 783 -22.29 1.54 -6.28
C ALA A 783 -21.25 0.47 -6.66
N PHE A 784 -21.35 -0.13 -7.84
CA PHE A 784 -20.50 -1.25 -8.27
C PHE A 784 -19.38 -0.76 -9.19
N LEU A 785 -18.12 -1.08 -8.85
CA LEU A 785 -16.94 -0.74 -9.62
C LEU A 785 -16.49 -2.01 -10.39
N PRO A 786 -16.69 -2.06 -11.72
CA PRO A 786 -16.32 -3.23 -12.52
C PRO A 786 -14.82 -3.49 -12.47
N GLY A 787 -14.43 -4.74 -12.26
CA GLY A 787 -13.07 -5.21 -12.49
C GLY A 787 -12.79 -5.37 -13.99
N ASP A 788 -11.51 -5.38 -14.35
CA ASP A 788 -11.07 -5.50 -15.73
C ASP A 788 -11.55 -6.83 -16.36
N GLY A 789 -11.90 -6.77 -17.64
CA GLY A 789 -12.16 -7.93 -18.48
C GLY A 789 -10.89 -8.74 -18.76
N ARG A 790 -10.96 -9.77 -19.64
CA ARG A 790 -9.81 -10.55 -20.03
C ARG A 790 -8.78 -9.70 -20.77
N GLY A 791 -7.52 -9.70 -20.25
CA GLY A 791 -6.39 -8.99 -20.81
C GLY A 791 -5.25 -9.92 -21.16
N PHE A 792 -4.48 -9.58 -22.22
CA PHE A 792 -3.28 -10.28 -22.66
C PHE A 792 -2.10 -9.32 -22.60
N TYR A 793 -1.02 -9.75 -21.97
CA TYR A 793 0.17 -8.93 -21.78
C TYR A 793 1.42 -9.74 -22.05
N ALA A 794 2.48 -9.06 -22.47
CA ALA A 794 3.79 -9.66 -22.65
C ALA A 794 4.89 -8.65 -22.29
N GLY A 795 6.07 -9.16 -22.00
CA GLY A 795 7.24 -8.32 -21.77
C GLY A 795 8.54 -9.07 -21.87
N ILE A 796 9.62 -8.29 -21.94
CA ILE A 796 11.01 -8.76 -21.96
C ILE A 796 11.78 -8.07 -20.84
N ARG A 797 12.60 -8.83 -20.14
CA ARG A 797 13.56 -8.35 -19.13
C ARG A 797 14.97 -8.69 -19.56
N ALA A 798 15.89 -7.73 -19.37
CA ALA A 798 17.32 -7.91 -19.55
C ALA A 798 18.04 -7.56 -18.25
N ALA A 799 19.05 -8.35 -17.87
CA ALA A 799 19.92 -8.12 -16.71
C ALA A 799 21.39 -8.31 -17.12
N PHE A 800 22.23 -7.27 -16.83
CA PHE A 800 23.65 -7.19 -17.22
C PHE A 800 24.55 -7.07 -16.02
#